data_693c8b92a649e89c139dfb8d165fffd2
#
_entry.id   693c8b92a649e89c139dfb8d165fffd2
#
_cell.length_a   1.000
_cell.length_b   1.000
_cell.length_c   1.000
_cell.angle_alpha   90.00
_cell.angle_beta   90.00
_cell.angle_gamma   90.00
#
_symmetry.space_group_name_H-M   'P 1'
#
loop_
_entity.id
_entity.type
_entity.pdbx_description
1 polymer ?
#
loop_
_entity_poly.entity_id
_entity_poly.type
_entity_poly.pdbx_seq_one_letter_code
_entity_poly.pdbx_strand_id
1 'polypeptide(L)'
;MKHITNHLFCTLQLRVAVEFLVCSSHDLYFFRTYGGFSNLKDIFVVTKFNKVNLTLTPNVSFRKAHQAAVRGSQLTPQIAALNPKVRAFVERSAALCEPEHVHVCDGSELEASALLQIMLQQGTVKPLPKYDNCWLARTDPADVARVESRTYICSENEQDVVPVARAGQKSALGNYITPVDYDKAVADRFPGCMRGRTMYVIPFSMGPVGSPLSKIGVEITDSPYVVYSMRVMTRIGASVLEALRKDENFVRCLHSVGRGEDSGVAGWPCDPKRTVILHRPSNNEIVSYGSGYGGNSLLGKKCLALRLGSVIAKRKGWLAEHMLIVGITDPKGRKRYIAAAFPSACGKTNLAMMMPSLPGYKVECVGDDIAWMKFDRNGILRAINPENGFFGVAPGTSEATNPIAMATIFKNTVFTNVAETSDGGVWWEGMGDAPENLVDWKGQKWDKTKKTPAAHPNSRFCTPAEQCPIIDGDWESSEGVPISAILLGGRRPSGVPLVVEARDWKHGVFMGASMRSEATAAAEHAGKVVMHDPFAMRPFFGYNFGDYLQHWLSMPQPSRQMPKIFHVNWFRKDQQGKFLWPGFGENSRVLDWVLRRCDNEACHVETPLGFVPKDGALNTDGLPPVNMKELFSIPKDFWLQEAEAIEKYFKEEVGEDLPKEMWEELATLKNNIQQS
;
A
#
# COMPACT_ATOMS: atom_id res chain seq x y z
N MET A 1 33.57 18.08 -49.35
CA MET A 1 33.57 18.54 -50.75
C MET A 1 32.88 17.52 -51.63
N LYS A 2 31.92 18.04 -52.40
CA LYS A 2 31.32 17.50 -53.65
C LYS A 2 30.50 16.17 -53.52
N HIS A 3 29.24 16.38 -53.63
CA HIS A 3 28.28 15.97 -54.67
C HIS A 3 28.42 14.54 -55.20
N ILE A 4 27.33 13.78 -55.09
CA ILE A 4 26.65 13.24 -56.27
C ILE A 4 25.19 12.94 -55.85
N THR A 5 24.30 13.48 -56.70
CA THR A 5 22.85 13.34 -56.71
C THR A 5 22.40 12.10 -57.49
N ASN A 6 21.20 11.60 -57.12
CA ASN A 6 20.20 10.91 -57.92
C ASN A 6 20.43 9.42 -58.29
N HIS A 7 19.60 8.51 -57.80
CA HIS A 7 18.45 8.04 -58.58
C HIS A 7 17.47 7.17 -57.70
N LEU A 8 16.24 7.38 -57.89
CA LEU A 8 15.12 6.57 -57.40
C LEU A 8 15.26 5.10 -57.72
N PHE A 9 14.99 4.21 -56.78
CA PHE A 9 14.09 3.09 -56.98
C PHE A 9 13.47 2.66 -55.64
N CYS A 10 12.20 2.37 -55.71
CA CYS A 10 11.27 2.06 -54.65
C CYS A 10 11.55 0.68 -54.09
N THR A 11 11.86 0.59 -52.79
CA THR A 11 11.57 -0.55 -51.93
C THR A 11 11.45 -0.06 -50.47
N LEU A 12 10.29 -0.25 -49.88
CA LEU A 12 10.01 0.04 -48.47
C LEU A 12 10.92 -0.79 -47.59
N GLN A 13 12.00 -0.21 -47.08
CA GLN A 13 12.70 -0.71 -45.88
C GLN A 13 12.57 0.35 -44.80
N LEU A 14 11.94 -0.05 -43.67
CA LEU A 14 11.93 0.75 -42.45
C LEU A 14 13.39 1.06 -42.02
N ARG A 15 13.81 2.29 -42.12
CA ARG A 15 15.04 2.79 -41.49
C ARG A 15 14.68 3.30 -40.11
N VAL A 16 15.17 2.64 -39.08
CA VAL A 16 15.15 3.12 -37.70
C VAL A 16 16.36 4.02 -37.53
N ALA A 17 16.16 5.32 -37.30
CA ALA A 17 17.20 6.23 -36.84
C ALA A 17 17.22 6.22 -35.31
N VAL A 18 18.34 5.88 -34.70
CA VAL A 18 18.53 5.97 -33.25
C VAL A 18 19.35 7.24 -32.99
N GLU A 19 18.76 8.18 -32.26
CA GLU A 19 19.39 9.44 -31.88
C GLU A 19 19.79 9.38 -30.39
N PHE A 20 21.05 9.66 -30.10
CA PHE A 20 21.54 9.72 -28.71
C PHE A 20 22.03 11.14 -28.41
N LEU A 21 21.59 11.64 -27.26
CA LEU A 21 22.08 12.89 -26.70
C LEU A 21 23.04 12.57 -25.54
N VAL A 22 24.28 12.98 -25.65
CA VAL A 22 25.25 12.83 -24.55
C VAL A 22 25.62 14.22 -24.05
N CYS A 23 25.40 14.46 -22.78
CA CYS A 23 25.77 15.72 -22.12
C CYS A 23 27.03 15.45 -21.27
N SER A 24 28.11 16.17 -21.55
CA SER A 24 29.25 16.29 -20.65
C SER A 24 29.22 17.67 -19.99
N SER A 25 29.92 17.83 -18.89
CA SER A 25 29.84 18.98 -17.97
C SER A 25 29.91 20.38 -18.60
N HIS A 26 30.21 20.53 -19.90
CA HIS A 26 30.37 21.85 -20.58
C HIS A 26 29.89 21.91 -22.03
N ASP A 27 29.60 20.78 -22.69
CA ASP A 27 29.23 20.75 -24.12
C ASP A 27 28.14 19.71 -24.41
N LEU A 28 27.21 20.03 -25.34
CA LEU A 28 26.19 19.12 -25.87
C LEU A 28 26.65 18.50 -27.19
N TYR A 29 26.58 17.17 -27.32
CA TYR A 29 26.94 16.47 -28.54
C TYR A 29 25.72 15.71 -29.06
N PHE A 30 25.47 15.82 -30.37
CA PHE A 30 24.39 15.14 -31.06
C PHE A 30 24.98 14.06 -31.95
N PHE A 31 24.54 12.80 -31.75
CA PHE A 31 24.99 11.64 -32.54
C PHE A 31 23.82 11.10 -33.35
N ARG A 32 24.03 10.96 -34.65
CA ARG A 32 23.05 10.39 -35.56
C ARG A 32 23.70 9.25 -36.34
N THR A 33 23.16 8.04 -36.21
CA THR A 33 23.66 6.87 -36.95
C THR A 33 22.71 6.50 -38.10
N TYR A 34 23.29 6.22 -39.26
CA TYR A 34 22.59 5.69 -40.42
C TYR A 34 23.18 4.30 -40.75
N GLY A 35 22.43 3.22 -40.59
CA GLY A 35 22.92 1.87 -40.96
C GLY A 35 21.80 0.82 -41.02
N GLY A 36 21.82 0.01 -42.06
CA GLY A 36 21.04 -1.22 -42.15
C GLY A 36 21.90 -2.41 -41.69
N PHE A 37 21.29 -3.36 -41.03
CA PHE A 37 21.96 -4.52 -40.41
C PHE A 37 22.71 -5.36 -41.48
N SER A 38 24.01 -5.25 -41.57
CA SER A 38 24.94 -6.32 -41.99
C SER A 38 26.42 -5.91 -42.07
N ASN A 39 26.89 -4.88 -41.41
CA ASN A 39 28.34 -4.72 -41.14
C ASN A 39 28.53 -3.37 -40.40
N LEU A 40 28.86 -3.44 -39.12
CA LEU A 40 29.25 -2.32 -38.29
C LEU A 40 30.65 -1.82 -38.71
N LYS A 41 30.70 -0.75 -39.49
CA LYS A 41 31.81 0.22 -39.49
C LYS A 41 31.20 1.59 -39.48
N ASP A 42 31.37 2.24 -38.37
CA ASP A 42 30.70 3.48 -37.98
C ASP A 42 31.19 4.69 -38.77
N ILE A 43 30.21 5.52 -39.26
CA ILE A 43 30.49 6.89 -39.60
C ILE A 43 29.77 7.72 -38.56
N PHE A 44 30.52 8.28 -37.60
CA PHE A 44 30.03 9.28 -36.66
C PHE A 44 30.17 10.67 -37.28
N VAL A 45 29.05 11.39 -37.35
CA VAL A 45 29.11 12.86 -37.64
C VAL A 45 28.94 13.58 -36.32
N VAL A 46 29.99 14.18 -35.83
CA VAL A 46 29.99 15.02 -34.63
C VAL A 46 29.76 16.48 -35.03
N THR A 47 28.66 17.07 -34.59
CA THR A 47 28.41 18.48 -34.76
C THR A 47 28.43 19.19 -33.41
N LYS A 48 29.36 20.10 -33.20
CA LYS A 48 29.50 20.89 -31.98
C LYS A 48 28.65 22.15 -32.08
N PHE A 49 27.76 22.39 -31.12
CA PHE A 49 27.01 23.63 -31.03
C PHE A 49 27.52 24.50 -29.86
N ASN A 50 27.86 25.73 -30.13
CA ASN A 50 28.16 26.72 -29.09
C ASN A 50 26.86 27.15 -28.40
N LYS A 51 26.95 27.41 -27.08
CA LYS A 51 25.83 27.78 -26.19
C LYS A 51 24.76 28.62 -26.90
N VAL A 52 23.63 28.05 -27.14
CA VAL A 52 22.38 28.75 -27.44
C VAL A 52 21.55 28.75 -26.17
N ASN A 53 21.16 29.94 -25.73
CA ASN A 53 20.17 30.09 -24.66
C ASN A 53 18.85 29.49 -25.13
N LEU A 54 18.59 28.26 -24.75
CA LEU A 54 17.28 27.59 -24.91
C LEU A 54 16.37 28.13 -23.83
N THR A 55 15.65 29.18 -24.12
CA THR A 55 14.34 29.43 -23.53
C THR A 55 13.43 28.33 -24.03
N LEU A 56 13.16 27.33 -23.17
CA LEU A 56 12.17 26.29 -23.41
C LEU A 56 10.80 26.96 -23.51
N THR A 57 10.38 27.29 -24.72
CA THR A 57 8.96 27.61 -24.98
C THR A 57 8.12 26.37 -24.76
N PRO A 58 7.00 26.45 -24.03
CA PRO A 58 6.13 25.31 -23.77
C PRO A 58 5.67 24.69 -25.08
N ASN A 59 5.88 23.42 -25.20
CA ASN A 59 5.77 22.61 -26.41
C ASN A 59 4.39 22.69 -27.05
N VAL A 60 4.28 23.48 -28.12
CA VAL A 60 3.10 23.59 -28.98
C VAL A 60 2.71 22.22 -29.62
N SER A 61 3.64 21.27 -29.66
CA SER A 61 3.45 19.94 -30.22
C SER A 61 2.52 19.04 -29.36
N PHE A 62 2.65 19.10 -28.04
CA PHE A 62 1.79 18.30 -27.15
C PHE A 62 0.33 18.83 -27.17
N ARG A 63 0.16 20.16 -27.23
CA ARG A 63 -1.17 20.77 -27.43
C ARG A 63 -1.80 20.38 -28.77
N LYS A 64 -1.02 20.29 -29.83
CA LYS A 64 -1.55 19.89 -31.16
C LYS A 64 -1.88 18.40 -31.22
N ALA A 65 -1.08 17.51 -30.61
CA ALA A 65 -1.40 16.09 -30.49
C ALA A 65 -2.60 15.87 -29.54
N HIS A 66 -2.70 16.64 -28.46
CA HIS A 66 -3.82 16.62 -27.52
C HIS A 66 -5.10 17.23 -28.10
N GLN A 67 -5.00 18.33 -28.86
CA GLN A 67 -6.15 19.00 -29.49
C GLN A 67 -6.72 18.25 -30.70
N ALA A 68 -5.96 17.36 -31.34
CA ALA A 68 -6.44 16.54 -32.44
C ALA A 68 -7.33 15.36 -32.00
N ALA A 69 -7.37 15.05 -30.72
CA ALA A 69 -7.93 13.81 -30.23
C ALA A 69 -9.45 13.81 -29.96
N VAL A 70 -10.13 14.96 -29.85
CA VAL A 70 -11.59 14.95 -29.58
C VAL A 70 -12.34 16.15 -30.13
N ARG A 71 -12.70 16.10 -31.37
CA ARG A 71 -13.95 16.69 -31.86
C ARG A 71 -14.69 15.62 -32.65
N GLY A 72 -15.70 15.01 -32.01
CA GLY A 72 -16.63 14.05 -32.67
C GLY A 72 -16.11 12.61 -32.59
N SER A 73 -16.87 11.75 -31.96
CA SER A 73 -17.03 10.26 -32.01
C SER A 73 -15.98 9.37 -32.74
N GLN A 74 -14.73 9.79 -32.89
CA GLN A 74 -13.67 8.92 -33.44
C GLN A 74 -12.79 8.43 -32.28
N LEU A 75 -12.83 7.13 -32.03
CA LEU A 75 -11.89 6.37 -31.20
C LEU A 75 -10.46 6.80 -31.53
N THR A 76 -9.72 7.32 -30.55
CA THR A 76 -8.29 7.55 -30.75
C THR A 76 -7.62 6.21 -31.10
N PRO A 77 -6.54 6.18 -31.89
CA PRO A 77 -5.83 4.94 -32.23
C PRO A 77 -5.43 4.15 -30.96
N GLN A 78 -5.14 4.84 -29.85
CA GLN A 78 -4.80 4.24 -28.56
C GLN A 78 -5.98 3.44 -27.96
N ILE A 79 -7.19 4.02 -27.96
CA ILE A 79 -8.39 3.33 -27.45
C ILE A 79 -8.76 2.17 -28.39
N ALA A 80 -8.62 2.36 -29.72
CA ALA A 80 -8.88 1.31 -30.70
C ALA A 80 -7.93 0.09 -30.53
N ALA A 81 -6.73 0.29 -30.04
CA ALA A 81 -5.73 -0.76 -29.76
C ALA A 81 -5.98 -1.55 -28.48
N LEU A 82 -6.91 -1.07 -27.61
CA LEU A 82 -7.28 -1.78 -26.39
C LEU A 82 -8.09 -3.05 -26.71
N ASN A 83 -8.00 -4.02 -25.83
CA ASN A 83 -8.84 -5.21 -25.92
C ASN A 83 -10.35 -4.83 -25.85
N PRO A 84 -11.24 -5.60 -26.48
CA PRO A 84 -12.66 -5.22 -26.61
C PRO A 84 -13.37 -4.95 -25.28
N LYS A 85 -13.08 -5.71 -24.21
CA LYS A 85 -13.71 -5.52 -22.90
C LYS A 85 -13.21 -4.26 -22.20
N VAL A 86 -11.91 -3.96 -22.28
CA VAL A 86 -11.32 -2.71 -21.76
C VAL A 86 -11.88 -1.52 -22.53
N ARG A 87 -11.91 -1.60 -23.85
CA ARG A 87 -12.50 -0.56 -24.71
C ARG A 87 -13.94 -0.25 -24.33
N ALA A 88 -14.78 -1.29 -24.22
CA ALA A 88 -16.18 -1.12 -23.81
C ALA A 88 -16.32 -0.50 -22.41
N PHE A 89 -15.40 -0.77 -21.48
CA PHE A 89 -15.38 -0.13 -20.18
C PHE A 89 -15.01 1.36 -20.30
N VAL A 90 -13.98 1.70 -21.06
CA VAL A 90 -13.56 3.10 -21.31
C VAL A 90 -14.66 3.90 -21.98
N GLU A 91 -15.28 3.36 -23.05
CA GLU A 91 -16.36 4.01 -23.80
C GLU A 91 -17.59 4.30 -22.92
N ARG A 92 -18.02 3.31 -22.11
CA ARG A 92 -19.13 3.52 -21.14
C ARG A 92 -18.80 4.57 -20.10
N SER A 93 -17.58 4.54 -19.56
CA SER A 93 -17.14 5.53 -18.58
C SER A 93 -17.03 6.93 -19.17
N ALA A 94 -16.55 7.05 -20.41
CA ALA A 94 -16.51 8.33 -21.12
C ALA A 94 -17.91 8.87 -21.41
N ALA A 95 -18.84 8.02 -21.83
CA ALA A 95 -20.25 8.40 -22.04
C ALA A 95 -20.93 8.86 -20.73
N LEU A 96 -20.58 8.25 -19.58
CA LEU A 96 -21.13 8.61 -18.27
C LEU A 96 -20.51 9.90 -17.72
N CYS A 97 -19.18 10.01 -17.77
CA CYS A 97 -18.44 11.08 -17.09
C CYS A 97 -18.22 12.33 -17.97
N GLU A 98 -18.41 12.23 -19.29
CA GLU A 98 -18.31 13.31 -20.29
C GLU A 98 -17.00 14.10 -20.20
N PRO A 99 -15.82 13.45 -20.30
CA PRO A 99 -14.53 14.15 -20.28
C PRO A 99 -14.30 14.97 -21.55
N GLU A 100 -13.44 15.99 -21.47
CA GLU A 100 -13.00 16.73 -22.65
C GLU A 100 -12.05 15.91 -23.53
N HIS A 101 -11.18 15.10 -22.89
CA HIS A 101 -10.20 14.23 -23.56
C HIS A 101 -10.11 12.88 -22.86
N VAL A 102 -9.67 11.85 -23.61
CA VAL A 102 -9.34 10.53 -23.06
C VAL A 102 -7.88 10.23 -23.41
N HIS A 103 -7.07 9.92 -22.37
CA HIS A 103 -5.67 9.57 -22.49
C HIS A 103 -5.42 8.15 -21.92
N VAL A 104 -4.84 7.27 -22.72
CA VAL A 104 -4.43 5.93 -22.26
C VAL A 104 -2.98 6.00 -21.80
N CYS A 105 -2.75 5.74 -20.51
CA CYS A 105 -1.44 5.83 -19.90
C CYS A 105 -0.50 4.72 -20.38
N ASP A 106 0.72 5.07 -20.75
CA ASP A 106 1.76 4.15 -21.22
C ASP A 106 2.85 3.87 -20.17
N GLY A 107 2.88 4.66 -19.08
CA GLY A 107 3.85 4.54 -17.99
C GLY A 107 5.24 5.03 -18.31
N SER A 108 5.44 5.73 -19.42
CA SER A 108 6.76 6.24 -19.83
C SER A 108 7.23 7.41 -18.96
N GLU A 109 8.55 7.66 -18.94
CA GLU A 109 9.13 8.82 -18.28
C GLU A 109 8.68 10.14 -18.95
N LEU A 110 8.39 10.10 -20.24
CA LEU A 110 7.85 11.26 -20.95
C LEU A 110 6.44 11.61 -20.46
N GLU A 111 5.59 10.60 -20.28
CA GLU A 111 4.26 10.75 -19.70
C GLU A 111 4.35 11.28 -18.25
N ALA A 112 5.23 10.71 -17.43
CA ALA A 112 5.45 11.16 -16.05
C ALA A 112 5.87 12.65 -15.99
N SER A 113 6.80 13.04 -16.86
CA SER A 113 7.24 14.45 -16.97
C SER A 113 6.12 15.38 -17.41
N ALA A 114 5.27 14.95 -18.35
CA ALA A 114 4.11 15.72 -18.80
C ALA A 114 3.07 15.89 -17.68
N LEU A 115 2.79 14.84 -16.93
CA LEU A 115 1.88 14.88 -15.77
C LEU A 115 2.39 15.84 -14.69
N LEU A 116 3.69 15.81 -14.38
CA LEU A 116 4.30 16.75 -13.44
C LEU A 116 4.15 18.20 -13.90
N GLN A 117 4.35 18.50 -15.20
CA GLN A 117 4.14 19.85 -15.74
C GLN A 117 2.67 20.30 -15.62
N ILE A 118 1.72 19.41 -15.88
CA ILE A 118 0.28 19.68 -15.68
C ILE A 118 0.01 20.02 -14.22
N MET A 119 0.48 19.19 -13.29
CA MET A 119 0.27 19.38 -11.85
C MET A 119 0.93 20.66 -11.32
N LEU A 120 2.10 21.04 -11.83
CA LEU A 120 2.77 22.31 -11.53
C LEU A 120 1.92 23.50 -11.98
N GLN A 121 1.42 23.46 -13.21
CA GLN A 121 0.58 24.53 -13.77
C GLN A 121 -0.75 24.68 -13.03
N GLN A 122 -1.31 23.57 -12.54
CA GLN A 122 -2.53 23.54 -11.74
C GLN A 122 -2.31 23.91 -10.28
N GLY A 123 -1.05 23.96 -9.82
CA GLY A 123 -0.73 24.16 -8.40
C GLY A 123 -0.97 22.94 -7.51
N THR A 124 -1.19 21.77 -8.10
CA THR A 124 -1.40 20.49 -7.36
C THR A 124 -0.13 20.06 -6.65
N VAL A 125 1.04 20.24 -7.27
CA VAL A 125 2.34 19.94 -6.68
C VAL A 125 3.28 21.11 -6.77
N LYS A 126 4.26 21.13 -5.87
CA LYS A 126 5.37 22.07 -5.81
C LYS A 126 6.68 21.29 -5.77
N PRO A 127 7.74 21.70 -6.49
CA PRO A 127 9.03 21.04 -6.41
C PRO A 127 9.69 21.26 -5.05
N LEU A 128 10.43 20.26 -4.60
CA LEU A 128 11.27 20.31 -3.39
C LEU A 128 12.75 20.33 -3.83
N PRO A 129 13.35 21.51 -4.08
CA PRO A 129 14.67 21.64 -4.70
C PRO A 129 15.82 21.08 -3.85
N LYS A 130 15.58 20.80 -2.59
CA LYS A 130 16.55 20.15 -1.70
C LYS A 130 16.81 18.69 -2.08
N TYR A 131 15.88 18.04 -2.78
CA TYR A 131 15.90 16.62 -3.09
C TYR A 131 15.78 16.35 -4.58
N ASP A 132 16.28 15.21 -5.04
CA ASP A 132 16.21 14.79 -6.43
C ASP A 132 14.80 14.26 -6.78
N ASN A 133 14.13 14.94 -7.75
CA ASN A 133 12.80 14.60 -8.23
C ASN A 133 11.76 14.37 -7.10
N CYS A 134 11.74 15.28 -6.11
CA CYS A 134 10.76 15.23 -5.03
C CYS A 134 9.75 16.38 -5.11
N TRP A 135 8.51 16.09 -4.71
CA TRP A 135 7.37 16.97 -4.90
C TRP A 135 6.52 17.05 -3.64
N LEU A 136 5.95 18.23 -3.38
CA LEU A 136 5.02 18.46 -2.27
C LEU A 136 3.63 18.72 -2.80
N ALA A 137 2.66 17.91 -2.37
CA ALA A 137 1.22 18.13 -2.57
C ALA A 137 0.56 18.57 -1.26
N ARG A 138 -0.42 19.46 -1.35
CA ARG A 138 -1.31 19.84 -0.24
C ARG A 138 -2.75 19.58 -0.65
N THR A 139 -3.47 18.82 0.20
CA THR A 139 -4.87 18.50 -0.04
C THR A 139 -5.80 19.55 0.56
N ASP A 140 -7.06 19.49 0.19
CA ASP A 140 -8.10 20.16 0.96
C ASP A 140 -8.13 19.59 2.40
N PRO A 141 -8.30 20.43 3.43
CA PRO A 141 -8.41 19.95 4.82
C PRO A 141 -9.54 18.96 5.09
N ALA A 142 -10.54 18.87 4.23
CA ALA A 142 -11.61 17.88 4.32
C ALA A 142 -11.26 16.56 3.58
N ASP A 143 -10.12 16.51 2.85
CA ASP A 143 -9.67 15.34 2.09
C ASP A 143 -8.28 14.87 2.57
N VAL A 144 -8.20 14.39 3.82
CA VAL A 144 -6.93 14.05 4.50
C VAL A 144 -6.87 12.64 5.08
N ALA A 145 -7.98 11.87 5.00
CA ALA A 145 -8.10 10.55 5.63
C ALA A 145 -8.95 9.60 4.79
N ARG A 146 -8.87 8.31 5.14
CA ARG A 146 -9.80 7.30 4.61
C ARG A 146 -11.22 7.60 5.08
N VAL A 147 -12.19 7.32 4.21
CA VAL A 147 -13.62 7.49 4.50
C VAL A 147 -14.26 6.13 4.79
N GLU A 148 -13.89 5.51 5.92
CA GLU A 148 -14.34 4.15 6.29
C GLU A 148 -15.86 4.09 6.40
N SER A 149 -16.49 5.09 7.01
CA SER A 149 -17.95 5.18 7.17
C SER A 149 -18.74 5.31 5.86
N ARG A 150 -18.06 5.69 4.76
CA ARG A 150 -18.65 5.83 3.41
C ARG A 150 -18.03 4.88 2.39
N THR A 151 -17.43 3.79 2.87
CA THR A 151 -16.88 2.71 2.04
C THR A 151 -17.76 1.48 2.18
N TYR A 152 -18.32 1.00 1.06
CA TYR A 152 -19.32 -0.05 1.06
C TYR A 152 -18.93 -1.21 0.14
N ILE A 153 -19.42 -2.40 0.52
CA ILE A 153 -19.38 -3.62 -0.32
C ILE A 153 -20.80 -3.94 -0.75
N CYS A 154 -20.98 -4.12 -2.05
CA CYS A 154 -22.26 -4.42 -2.68
C CYS A 154 -22.48 -5.93 -2.78
N SER A 155 -23.59 -6.40 -2.25
CA SER A 155 -24.09 -7.78 -2.42
C SER A 155 -25.62 -7.79 -2.49
N GLU A 156 -26.20 -8.91 -2.94
CA GLU A 156 -27.65 -9.14 -2.86
C GLU A 156 -28.10 -9.32 -1.43
N ASN A 157 -27.28 -9.95 -0.56
CA ASN A 157 -27.58 -10.20 0.84
C ASN A 157 -26.61 -9.45 1.75
N GLU A 158 -27.11 -8.82 2.81
CA GLU A 158 -26.30 -8.13 3.80
C GLU A 158 -25.32 -9.06 4.52
N GLN A 159 -25.75 -10.28 4.84
CA GLN A 159 -24.93 -11.27 5.54
C GLN A 159 -23.71 -11.73 4.75
N ASP A 160 -23.68 -11.59 3.41
CA ASP A 160 -22.48 -11.87 2.63
C ASP A 160 -21.33 -10.90 2.96
N VAL A 161 -21.65 -9.74 3.55
CA VAL A 161 -20.73 -8.63 3.78
C VAL A 161 -20.50 -8.36 5.25
N VAL A 162 -21.55 -8.34 6.03
CA VAL A 162 -21.53 -7.94 7.45
C VAL A 162 -22.07 -9.07 8.29
N PRO A 163 -21.42 -9.43 9.40
CA PRO A 163 -21.95 -10.44 10.32
C PRO A 163 -23.32 -10.07 10.87
N VAL A 164 -24.14 -11.06 11.15
CA VAL A 164 -25.43 -10.88 11.82
C VAL A 164 -25.18 -10.50 13.28
N ALA A 165 -25.02 -9.23 13.51
CA ALA A 165 -24.88 -8.67 14.84
C ALA A 165 -26.18 -8.86 15.66
N ARG A 166 -26.06 -8.74 16.98
CA ARG A 166 -27.23 -8.79 17.88
C ARG A 166 -28.33 -7.85 17.42
N ALA A 167 -29.60 -8.28 17.47
CA ALA A 167 -30.76 -7.55 17.01
C ALA A 167 -30.74 -6.07 17.44
N GLY A 168 -30.81 -5.15 16.47
CA GLY A 168 -30.81 -3.70 16.68
C GLY A 168 -29.44 -3.02 16.74
N GLN A 169 -28.33 -3.75 16.61
CA GLN A 169 -26.97 -3.19 16.52
C GLN A 169 -26.40 -3.41 15.13
N LYS A 170 -25.70 -2.41 14.60
CA LYS A 170 -24.95 -2.52 13.35
C LYS A 170 -23.53 -2.98 13.69
N SER A 171 -23.07 -4.08 13.10
CA SER A 171 -21.69 -4.52 13.24
C SER A 171 -20.72 -3.47 12.69
N ALA A 172 -19.59 -3.28 13.37
CA ALA A 172 -18.51 -2.43 12.94
C ALA A 172 -17.53 -3.14 11.95
N LEU A 173 -17.85 -4.38 11.55
CA LEU A 173 -16.99 -5.24 10.72
C LEU A 173 -17.39 -5.21 9.23
N GLY A 174 -17.71 -4.05 8.72
CA GLY A 174 -18.01 -3.80 7.31
C GLY A 174 -19.18 -2.85 7.10
N ASN A 175 -19.36 -2.43 5.86
CA ASN A 175 -20.51 -1.64 5.43
C ASN A 175 -21.10 -2.25 4.17
N TYR A 176 -22.38 -2.52 4.22
CA TYR A 176 -23.15 -3.12 3.15
C TYR A 176 -23.93 -2.07 2.34
N ILE A 177 -24.09 -2.32 1.04
CA ILE A 177 -24.98 -1.56 0.16
C ILE A 177 -25.69 -2.53 -0.81
N THR A 178 -26.98 -2.28 -1.06
CA THR A 178 -27.74 -3.06 -2.06
C THR A 178 -27.29 -2.73 -3.48
N PRO A 179 -27.49 -3.61 -4.48
CA PRO A 179 -27.25 -3.28 -5.89
C PRO A 179 -28.03 -2.05 -6.37
N VAL A 180 -29.26 -1.89 -5.91
CA VAL A 180 -30.12 -0.74 -6.26
C VAL A 180 -29.53 0.57 -5.72
N ASP A 181 -29.12 0.60 -4.45
CA ASP A 181 -28.53 1.79 -3.86
C ASP A 181 -27.12 2.08 -4.40
N TYR A 182 -26.37 1.04 -4.78
CA TYR A 182 -25.10 1.19 -5.51
C TYR A 182 -25.33 1.91 -6.85
N ASP A 183 -26.25 1.42 -7.66
CA ASP A 183 -26.53 2.00 -8.98
C ASP A 183 -27.08 3.44 -8.85
N LYS A 184 -27.93 3.71 -7.85
CA LYS A 184 -28.39 5.05 -7.51
C LYS A 184 -27.25 5.97 -7.08
N ALA A 185 -26.30 5.48 -6.26
CA ALA A 185 -25.16 6.27 -5.83
C ALA A 185 -24.24 6.66 -7.00
N VAL A 186 -24.05 5.76 -7.98
CA VAL A 186 -23.32 6.03 -9.22
C VAL A 186 -24.09 7.03 -10.10
N ALA A 187 -25.37 6.80 -10.33
CA ALA A 187 -26.22 7.67 -11.15
C ALA A 187 -26.34 9.10 -10.61
N ASP A 188 -26.24 9.28 -9.28
CA ASP A 188 -26.28 10.59 -8.65
C ASP A 188 -24.96 11.38 -8.81
N ARG A 189 -23.81 10.71 -8.93
CA ARG A 189 -22.49 11.35 -8.81
C ARG A 189 -21.72 11.48 -10.12
N PHE A 190 -21.75 10.46 -10.95
CA PHE A 190 -20.85 10.35 -12.11
C PHE A 190 -21.30 11.06 -13.39
N PRO A 191 -22.58 11.26 -13.69
CA PRO A 191 -22.97 11.93 -14.94
C PRO A 191 -22.32 13.30 -15.10
N GLY A 192 -21.46 13.43 -16.13
CA GLY A 192 -20.74 14.65 -16.47
C GLY A 192 -19.71 15.11 -15.44
N CYS A 193 -19.27 14.24 -14.52
CA CYS A 193 -18.34 14.62 -13.45
C CYS A 193 -16.95 15.03 -13.95
N MET A 194 -16.56 14.60 -15.15
CA MET A 194 -15.23 14.90 -15.74
C MET A 194 -15.26 16.01 -16.81
N ARG A 195 -16.36 16.73 -16.95
CA ARG A 195 -16.45 17.84 -17.93
C ARG A 195 -15.32 18.84 -17.75
N GLY A 196 -14.67 19.25 -18.84
CA GLY A 196 -13.53 20.16 -18.85
C GLY A 196 -12.22 19.56 -18.36
N ARG A 197 -12.18 18.24 -18.09
CA ARG A 197 -10.98 17.52 -17.64
C ARG A 197 -10.64 16.35 -18.55
N THR A 198 -9.38 15.92 -18.48
CA THR A 198 -8.91 14.71 -19.16
C THR A 198 -9.25 13.49 -18.31
N MET A 199 -9.84 12.49 -18.96
CA MET A 199 -9.99 11.13 -18.43
C MET A 199 -8.71 10.34 -18.72
N TYR A 200 -8.00 9.94 -17.69
CA TYR A 200 -6.84 9.06 -17.78
C TYR A 200 -7.27 7.61 -17.62
N VAL A 201 -6.77 6.73 -18.49
CA VAL A 201 -7.00 5.28 -18.44
C VAL A 201 -5.68 4.62 -18.07
N ILE A 202 -5.60 4.01 -16.90
CA ILE A 202 -4.39 3.44 -16.31
C ILE A 202 -4.50 1.91 -16.29
N PRO A 203 -3.95 1.19 -17.26
CA PRO A 203 -3.76 -0.25 -17.15
C PRO A 203 -2.65 -0.54 -16.14
N PHE A 204 -2.94 -1.29 -15.08
CA PHE A 204 -1.98 -1.56 -14.02
C PHE A 204 -2.01 -3.01 -13.55
N SER A 205 -0.90 -3.49 -12.99
CA SER A 205 -0.81 -4.77 -12.30
C SER A 205 -0.52 -4.57 -10.81
N MET A 206 -1.34 -5.19 -9.98
CA MET A 206 -1.01 -5.45 -8.60
C MET A 206 -0.29 -6.79 -8.52
N GLY A 207 0.96 -6.75 -8.05
CA GLY A 207 1.88 -7.86 -8.08
C GLY A 207 2.73 -7.95 -9.36
N PRO A 208 3.84 -8.70 -9.30
CA PRO A 208 4.74 -8.89 -10.44
C PRO A 208 3.99 -9.43 -11.66
N VAL A 209 4.22 -8.80 -12.84
CA VAL A 209 3.53 -9.20 -14.07
C VAL A 209 3.91 -10.64 -14.42
N GLY A 210 2.89 -11.49 -14.63
CA GLY A 210 3.08 -12.91 -14.90
C GLY A 210 3.01 -13.81 -13.66
N SER A 211 2.97 -13.27 -12.45
CA SER A 211 2.71 -14.05 -11.25
C SER A 211 1.28 -14.64 -11.26
N PRO A 212 1.08 -15.90 -10.83
CA PRO A 212 -0.24 -16.50 -10.73
C PRO A 212 -1.14 -15.80 -9.69
N LEU A 213 -0.55 -15.03 -8.79
CA LEU A 213 -1.26 -14.22 -7.79
C LEU A 213 -1.58 -12.82 -8.30
N SER A 214 -0.83 -12.27 -9.25
CA SER A 214 -1.04 -10.91 -9.74
C SER A 214 -2.46 -10.70 -10.29
N LYS A 215 -2.94 -9.47 -10.19
CA LYS A 215 -4.24 -9.04 -10.70
C LYS A 215 -4.08 -7.78 -11.52
N ILE A 216 -4.59 -7.82 -12.74
CA ILE A 216 -4.62 -6.65 -13.60
C ILE A 216 -5.89 -5.87 -13.33
N GLY A 217 -5.74 -4.56 -13.24
CA GLY A 217 -6.83 -3.59 -13.20
C GLY A 217 -6.70 -2.56 -14.30
N VAL A 218 -7.80 -1.88 -14.58
CA VAL A 218 -7.83 -0.66 -15.38
C VAL A 218 -8.50 0.40 -14.52
N GLU A 219 -7.73 1.41 -14.13
CA GLU A 219 -8.27 2.54 -13.39
C GLU A 219 -8.51 3.72 -14.33
N ILE A 220 -9.72 4.26 -14.26
CA ILE A 220 -10.12 5.48 -14.94
C ILE A 220 -10.19 6.58 -13.90
N THR A 221 -9.51 7.71 -14.14
CA THR A 221 -9.48 8.86 -13.22
C THR A 221 -9.37 10.17 -13.99
N ASP A 222 -9.80 11.27 -13.38
CA ASP A 222 -9.62 12.64 -13.88
C ASP A 222 -8.53 13.42 -13.13
N SER A 223 -7.71 12.73 -12.31
CA SER A 223 -6.66 13.33 -11.50
C SER A 223 -5.26 12.95 -11.99
N PRO A 224 -4.45 13.89 -12.48
CA PRO A 224 -3.04 13.62 -12.83
C PRO A 224 -2.20 13.20 -11.61
N TYR A 225 -2.55 13.66 -10.40
CA TYR A 225 -1.91 13.23 -9.15
C TYR A 225 -2.12 11.73 -8.90
N VAL A 226 -3.34 11.23 -9.16
CA VAL A 226 -3.65 9.80 -9.04
C VAL A 226 -2.87 9.00 -10.07
N VAL A 227 -2.79 9.45 -11.32
CA VAL A 227 -1.99 8.77 -12.37
C VAL A 227 -0.53 8.66 -11.94
N TYR A 228 0.07 9.77 -11.51
CA TYR A 228 1.47 9.80 -11.09
C TYR A 228 1.73 8.91 -9.86
N SER A 229 0.83 8.94 -8.88
CA SER A 229 0.94 8.10 -7.68
C SER A 229 0.72 6.60 -7.99
N MET A 230 -0.21 6.27 -8.91
CA MET A 230 -0.42 4.88 -9.37
C MET A 230 0.80 4.34 -10.12
N ARG A 231 1.50 5.19 -10.88
CA ARG A 231 2.77 4.83 -11.53
C ARG A 231 3.84 4.40 -10.52
N VAL A 232 3.89 5.04 -9.36
CA VAL A 232 4.81 4.65 -8.26
C VAL A 232 4.33 3.39 -7.56
N MET A 233 3.02 3.30 -7.28
CA MET A 233 2.47 2.25 -6.42
C MET A 233 2.15 0.94 -7.14
N THR A 234 2.08 0.94 -8.47
CA THR A 234 1.70 -0.23 -9.28
C THR A 234 2.64 -0.39 -10.46
N ARG A 235 2.59 -1.55 -11.12
CA ARG A 235 3.30 -1.76 -12.37
C ARG A 235 2.38 -1.36 -13.51
N ILE A 236 2.82 -0.43 -14.36
CA ILE A 236 2.08 0.06 -15.53
C ILE A 236 2.92 -0.04 -16.79
N GLY A 237 2.31 0.14 -17.95
CA GLY A 237 3.01 0.21 -19.24
C GLY A 237 2.85 -1.02 -20.13
N ALA A 238 3.82 -1.22 -21.04
CA ALA A 238 3.70 -2.16 -22.15
C ALA A 238 3.47 -3.62 -21.72
N SER A 239 4.12 -4.08 -20.65
CA SER A 239 3.97 -5.45 -20.14
C SER A 239 2.56 -5.73 -19.62
N VAL A 240 1.91 -4.74 -19.00
CA VAL A 240 0.53 -4.85 -18.52
C VAL A 240 -0.45 -4.86 -19.69
N LEU A 241 -0.24 -4.00 -20.69
CA LEU A 241 -1.05 -3.98 -21.91
C LEU A 241 -0.96 -5.30 -22.68
N GLU A 242 0.24 -5.91 -22.73
CA GLU A 242 0.43 -7.22 -23.34
C GLU A 242 -0.27 -8.34 -22.55
N ALA A 243 -0.22 -8.30 -21.23
CA ALA A 243 -0.95 -9.25 -20.39
C ALA A 243 -2.47 -9.12 -20.57
N LEU A 244 -3.00 -7.90 -20.71
CA LEU A 244 -4.42 -7.65 -21.03
C LEU A 244 -4.86 -8.15 -22.42
N ARG A 245 -3.94 -8.27 -23.37
CA ARG A 245 -4.25 -8.88 -24.67
C ARG A 245 -4.42 -10.40 -24.58
N LYS A 246 -3.71 -11.03 -23.61
CA LYS A 246 -3.74 -12.49 -23.40
C LYS A 246 -4.88 -12.93 -22.50
N ASP A 247 -5.17 -12.15 -21.44
CA ASP A 247 -6.27 -12.42 -20.51
C ASP A 247 -7.17 -11.20 -20.42
N GLU A 248 -8.42 -11.36 -20.90
CA GLU A 248 -9.42 -10.30 -20.88
C GLU A 248 -10.02 -10.03 -19.50
N ASN A 249 -9.60 -10.76 -18.46
CA ASN A 249 -10.08 -10.55 -17.11
C ASN A 249 -9.31 -9.45 -16.42
N PHE A 250 -10.00 -8.40 -16.00
CA PHE A 250 -9.43 -7.29 -15.26
C PHE A 250 -10.42 -6.73 -14.24
N VAL A 251 -9.90 -6.02 -13.25
CA VAL A 251 -10.70 -5.27 -12.28
C VAL A 251 -11.01 -3.90 -12.86
N ARG A 252 -12.29 -3.52 -12.83
CA ARG A 252 -12.77 -2.23 -13.30
C ARG A 252 -12.71 -1.23 -12.16
N CYS A 253 -11.95 -0.18 -12.32
CA CYS A 253 -11.78 0.87 -11.33
C CYS A 253 -12.19 2.22 -11.94
N LEU A 254 -13.27 2.83 -11.44
CA LEU A 254 -13.72 4.15 -11.88
C LEU A 254 -13.58 5.13 -10.72
N HIS A 255 -12.76 6.14 -10.91
CA HIS A 255 -12.50 7.21 -9.94
C HIS A 255 -12.76 8.57 -10.55
N SER A 256 -13.32 9.49 -9.76
CA SER A 256 -13.35 10.93 -10.04
C SER A 256 -13.19 11.73 -8.76
N VAL A 257 -12.43 12.81 -8.81
CA VAL A 257 -12.33 13.78 -7.72
C VAL A 257 -13.63 14.58 -7.49
N GLY A 258 -14.63 14.37 -8.34
CA GLY A 258 -15.91 15.09 -8.31
C GLY A 258 -15.87 16.41 -9.08
N ARG A 259 -16.95 17.20 -9.01
CA ARG A 259 -17.06 18.44 -9.79
C ARG A 259 -16.13 19.57 -9.32
N GLY A 260 -15.58 19.47 -8.11
CA GLY A 260 -14.62 20.43 -7.57
C GLY A 260 -15.21 21.77 -7.15
N GLU A 261 -16.54 21.93 -7.19
CA GLU A 261 -17.24 23.18 -6.83
C GLU A 261 -17.09 23.55 -5.36
N ASP A 262 -16.85 22.57 -4.50
CA ASP A 262 -16.73 22.72 -3.03
C ASP A 262 -15.27 22.72 -2.52
N SER A 263 -14.26 22.63 -3.42
CA SER A 263 -12.86 22.62 -3.01
C SER A 263 -12.40 24.00 -2.57
N GLY A 264 -11.94 24.11 -1.33
CA GLY A 264 -11.37 25.33 -0.75
C GLY A 264 -9.89 25.57 -1.08
N VAL A 265 -9.22 24.61 -1.71
CA VAL A 265 -7.78 24.65 -2.01
C VAL A 265 -7.54 24.66 -3.51
N ALA A 266 -6.91 25.71 -4.00
CA ALA A 266 -6.48 25.78 -5.40
C ALA A 266 -5.56 24.61 -5.75
N GLY A 267 -5.84 23.94 -6.87
CA GLY A 267 -5.06 22.80 -7.35
C GLY A 267 -5.41 21.44 -6.74
N TRP A 268 -6.36 21.38 -5.77
CA TRP A 268 -6.84 20.10 -5.22
C TRP A 268 -8.36 19.97 -5.33
N PRO A 269 -8.88 19.58 -6.50
CA PRO A 269 -10.31 19.36 -6.64
C PRO A 269 -10.76 18.14 -5.82
N CYS A 270 -11.87 18.27 -5.10
CA CYS A 270 -12.54 17.21 -4.36
C CYS A 270 -14.00 17.57 -4.09
N ASP A 271 -14.81 16.60 -3.68
CA ASP A 271 -16.20 16.79 -3.25
C ASP A 271 -16.41 16.02 -1.93
N PRO A 272 -15.87 16.54 -0.82
CA PRO A 272 -15.81 15.81 0.44
C PRO A 272 -17.18 15.53 1.04
N LYS A 273 -18.22 16.31 0.70
CA LYS A 273 -19.59 16.06 1.17
C LYS A 273 -20.23 14.85 0.50
N ARG A 274 -19.85 14.55 -0.74
CA ARG A 274 -20.42 13.47 -1.53
C ARG A 274 -19.48 12.30 -1.74
N THR A 275 -18.30 12.29 -1.07
CA THR A 275 -17.32 11.20 -1.17
C THR A 275 -17.96 9.85 -0.83
N VAL A 276 -17.72 8.86 -1.67
CA VAL A 276 -18.16 7.46 -1.49
C VAL A 276 -17.21 6.52 -2.21
N ILE A 277 -16.98 5.34 -1.62
CA ILE A 277 -16.19 4.27 -2.21
C ILE A 277 -17.06 3.00 -2.22
N LEU A 278 -17.25 2.41 -3.38
CA LEU A 278 -18.15 1.29 -3.60
C LEU A 278 -17.39 0.14 -4.25
N HIS A 279 -17.60 -1.07 -3.74
CA HIS A 279 -17.05 -2.29 -4.31
C HIS A 279 -18.19 -3.20 -4.73
N ARG A 280 -18.19 -3.71 -5.96
CA ARG A 280 -19.13 -4.72 -6.47
C ARG A 280 -18.37 -6.00 -6.83
N PRO A 281 -18.17 -6.92 -5.87
CA PRO A 281 -17.36 -8.12 -6.09
C PRO A 281 -17.88 -9.05 -7.18
N SER A 282 -19.20 -9.09 -7.43
CA SER A 282 -19.82 -9.88 -8.52
C SER A 282 -19.26 -9.50 -9.89
N ASN A 283 -18.93 -8.22 -10.11
CA ASN A 283 -18.45 -7.66 -11.36
C ASN A 283 -16.95 -7.38 -11.38
N ASN A 284 -16.21 -7.65 -10.29
CA ASN A 284 -14.85 -7.17 -10.05
C ASN A 284 -14.75 -5.65 -10.34
N GLU A 285 -15.59 -4.88 -9.67
CA GLU A 285 -15.72 -3.44 -9.93
C GLU A 285 -15.52 -2.63 -8.64
N ILE A 286 -14.81 -1.51 -8.78
CA ILE A 286 -14.56 -0.53 -7.73
C ILE A 286 -14.92 0.84 -8.28
N VAL A 287 -15.68 1.61 -7.51
CA VAL A 287 -16.06 2.98 -7.88
C VAL A 287 -15.74 3.90 -6.71
N SER A 288 -15.06 5.01 -6.97
CA SER A 288 -14.72 6.02 -5.96
C SER A 288 -14.98 7.42 -6.49
N TYR A 289 -15.61 8.25 -5.68
CA TYR A 289 -15.98 9.61 -6.03
C TYR A 289 -15.66 10.59 -4.91
N GLY A 290 -15.15 11.76 -5.26
CA GLY A 290 -15.10 12.93 -4.41
C GLY A 290 -13.86 13.10 -3.55
N SER A 291 -12.87 12.21 -3.64
CA SER A 291 -11.59 12.31 -2.91
C SER A 291 -10.42 12.05 -3.84
N GLY A 292 -9.41 12.90 -3.82
CA GLY A 292 -8.13 12.70 -4.52
C GLY A 292 -7.05 12.05 -3.65
N TYR A 293 -7.34 11.72 -2.37
CA TYR A 293 -6.33 11.37 -1.38
C TYR A 293 -6.16 9.86 -1.17
N GLY A 294 -4.93 9.39 -1.33
CA GLY A 294 -4.43 8.10 -0.84
C GLY A 294 -5.29 6.90 -1.26
N GLY A 295 -5.62 6.06 -0.31
CA GLY A 295 -6.39 4.83 -0.56
C GLY A 295 -7.84 5.03 -0.99
N ASN A 296 -8.35 6.27 -1.00
CA ASN A 296 -9.66 6.61 -1.58
C ASN A 296 -9.58 6.72 -3.11
N SER A 297 -8.44 7.10 -3.64
CA SER A 297 -8.22 7.39 -5.07
C SER A 297 -7.24 6.45 -5.77
N LEU A 298 -6.25 5.89 -5.04
CA LEU A 298 -5.34 4.87 -5.55
C LEU A 298 -6.03 3.50 -5.41
N LEU A 299 -6.90 3.15 -6.35
CA LEU A 299 -7.82 2.03 -6.21
C LEU A 299 -7.13 0.66 -6.24
N GLY A 300 -5.91 0.59 -6.74
CA GLY A 300 -5.05 -0.59 -6.63
C GLY A 300 -4.72 -0.95 -5.18
N LYS A 301 -4.46 0.04 -4.31
CA LYS A 301 -3.93 -0.18 -2.96
C LYS A 301 -4.95 -0.84 -2.02
N LYS A 302 -5.86 -0.10 -1.40
CA LYS A 302 -6.75 -0.63 -0.35
C LYS A 302 -8.03 -1.25 -0.91
N CYS A 303 -8.51 -0.74 -2.02
CA CYS A 303 -9.74 -1.22 -2.63
C CYS A 303 -9.53 -2.55 -3.35
N LEU A 304 -8.57 -2.64 -4.27
CA LEU A 304 -8.27 -3.89 -4.97
C LEU A 304 -7.44 -4.83 -4.11
N ALA A 305 -6.29 -4.37 -3.56
CA ALA A 305 -5.35 -5.31 -2.93
C ALA A 305 -5.87 -5.91 -1.61
N LEU A 306 -6.79 -5.26 -0.92
CA LEU A 306 -7.38 -5.80 0.32
C LEU A 306 -8.87 -6.11 0.16
N ARG A 307 -9.77 -5.12 0.00
CA ARG A 307 -11.22 -5.37 0.07
C ARG A 307 -11.69 -6.32 -1.03
N LEU A 308 -11.50 -5.96 -2.30
CA LEU A 308 -11.86 -6.86 -3.40
C LEU A 308 -10.92 -8.07 -3.48
N GLY A 309 -9.63 -7.88 -3.15
CA GLY A 309 -8.61 -8.92 -3.13
C GLY A 309 -8.94 -10.03 -2.16
N SER A 310 -9.46 -9.73 -0.96
CA SER A 310 -9.89 -10.74 0.03
C SER A 310 -11.06 -11.58 -0.50
N VAL A 311 -12.02 -10.99 -1.21
CA VAL A 311 -13.12 -11.74 -1.86
C VAL A 311 -12.60 -12.66 -2.96
N ILE A 312 -11.69 -12.14 -3.81
CA ILE A 312 -11.08 -12.96 -4.88
C ILE A 312 -10.25 -14.08 -4.26
N ALA A 313 -9.53 -13.81 -3.17
CA ALA A 313 -8.71 -14.74 -2.43
C ALA A 313 -9.57 -15.88 -1.86
N LYS A 314 -10.67 -15.57 -1.16
CA LYS A 314 -11.64 -16.55 -0.65
C LYS A 314 -12.12 -17.47 -1.78
N ARG A 315 -12.58 -16.90 -2.90
CA ARG A 315 -13.08 -17.67 -4.06
C ARG A 315 -12.05 -18.60 -4.68
N LYS A 316 -10.75 -18.25 -4.58
CA LYS A 316 -9.65 -18.99 -5.24
C LYS A 316 -8.74 -19.74 -4.27
N GLY A 317 -9.05 -19.76 -2.97
CA GLY A 317 -8.33 -20.52 -1.94
C GLY A 317 -6.93 -19.96 -1.61
N TRP A 318 -6.76 -18.63 -1.57
CA TRP A 318 -5.55 -17.94 -1.13
C TRP A 318 -5.88 -16.78 -0.17
N LEU A 319 -4.90 -16.09 0.39
CA LEU A 319 -5.08 -15.06 1.41
C LEU A 319 -4.62 -13.69 0.87
N ALA A 320 -5.40 -12.63 1.12
CA ALA A 320 -5.04 -11.24 0.84
C ALA A 320 -5.11 -10.45 2.15
N GLU A 321 -3.94 -10.10 2.70
CA GLU A 321 -3.81 -9.69 4.08
C GLU A 321 -3.09 -8.34 4.22
N HIS A 322 -3.45 -7.59 5.26
CA HIS A 322 -2.82 -6.32 5.62
C HIS A 322 -1.53 -6.58 6.41
N MET A 323 -0.55 -7.16 5.71
CA MET A 323 0.70 -7.63 6.27
C MET A 323 1.91 -7.10 5.52
N LEU A 324 2.97 -6.74 6.24
CA LEU A 324 4.31 -6.60 5.68
C LEU A 324 4.88 -7.99 5.33
N ILE A 325 5.89 -8.01 4.46
CA ILE A 325 6.70 -9.20 4.17
C ILE A 325 8.17 -8.82 4.32
N VAL A 326 8.90 -9.55 5.14
CA VAL A 326 10.31 -9.29 5.43
C VAL A 326 11.13 -10.60 5.36
N GLY A 327 12.28 -10.53 4.70
CA GLY A 327 13.29 -11.59 4.70
C GLY A 327 14.31 -11.35 5.82
N ILE A 328 14.63 -12.40 6.56
CA ILE A 328 15.60 -12.36 7.65
C ILE A 328 16.64 -13.45 7.41
N THR A 329 17.89 -13.04 7.28
CA THR A 329 19.03 -13.96 7.18
C THR A 329 19.73 -14.03 8.52
N ASP A 330 19.87 -15.25 9.06
CA ASP A 330 20.57 -15.51 10.31
C ASP A 330 22.11 -15.52 10.13
N PRO A 331 22.91 -15.52 11.21
CA PRO A 331 24.37 -15.57 11.11
C PRO A 331 24.95 -16.81 10.41
N LYS A 332 24.13 -17.86 10.21
CA LYS A 332 24.49 -19.07 9.46
C LYS A 332 24.19 -18.95 7.94
N GLY A 333 23.70 -17.79 7.50
CA GLY A 333 23.33 -17.52 6.11
C GLY A 333 21.99 -18.11 5.69
N ARG A 334 21.15 -18.57 6.62
CA ARG A 334 19.82 -19.13 6.31
C ARG A 334 18.80 -18.00 6.26
N LYS A 335 18.19 -17.79 5.11
CA LYS A 335 17.13 -16.78 4.90
C LYS A 335 15.76 -17.40 5.12
N ARG A 336 14.91 -16.69 5.87
CA ARG A 336 13.50 -17.02 6.09
C ARG A 336 12.64 -15.77 5.97
N TYR A 337 11.41 -15.96 5.51
CA TYR A 337 10.46 -14.87 5.33
C TYR A 337 9.33 -14.93 6.36
N ILE A 338 8.96 -13.76 6.82
CA ILE A 338 7.92 -13.55 7.82
C ILE A 338 6.89 -12.57 7.24
N ALA A 339 5.60 -12.90 7.37
CA ALA A 339 4.51 -11.94 7.18
C ALA A 339 4.06 -11.40 8.54
N ALA A 340 3.71 -10.11 8.65
CA ALA A 340 3.29 -9.54 9.93
C ALA A 340 2.14 -8.55 9.81
N ALA A 341 1.05 -8.82 10.53
CA ALA A 341 -0.14 -7.99 10.62
C ALA A 341 -0.10 -7.10 11.85
N PHE A 342 -0.02 -5.79 11.63
CA PHE A 342 -0.11 -4.78 12.68
C PHE A 342 -1.08 -3.67 12.25
N PRO A 343 -1.91 -3.13 13.16
CA PRO A 343 -2.69 -1.94 12.92
C PRO A 343 -1.83 -0.74 12.50
N SER A 344 -2.47 0.28 11.94
CA SER A 344 -1.79 1.53 11.58
C SER A 344 -1.02 2.09 12.77
N ALA A 345 0.18 2.66 12.50
CA ALA A 345 1.10 3.21 13.50
C ALA A 345 1.57 2.20 14.59
N CYS A 346 1.46 0.89 14.36
CA CYS A 346 2.00 -0.14 15.24
C CYS A 346 3.35 -0.72 14.77
N GLY A 347 4.02 -0.06 13.80
CA GLY A 347 5.40 -0.34 13.42
C GLY A 347 5.61 -1.27 12.24
N LYS A 348 4.62 -1.43 11.32
CA LYS A 348 4.80 -2.24 10.09
C LYS A 348 6.03 -1.82 9.29
N THR A 349 6.07 -0.58 8.82
CA THR A 349 7.20 -0.08 8.01
C THR A 349 8.53 -0.14 8.79
N ASN A 350 8.49 0.12 10.10
CA ASN A 350 9.71 0.01 10.95
C ASN A 350 10.22 -1.43 11.08
N LEU A 351 9.34 -2.43 11.05
CA LEU A 351 9.76 -3.84 11.04
C LEU A 351 10.23 -4.28 9.64
N ALA A 352 9.53 -3.86 8.59
CA ALA A 352 9.87 -4.19 7.20
C ALA A 352 11.24 -3.61 6.78
N MET A 353 11.59 -2.44 7.34
CA MET A 353 12.83 -1.70 7.05
C MET A 353 13.77 -1.64 8.26
N MET A 354 13.72 -2.65 9.13
CA MET A 354 14.48 -2.66 10.38
C MET A 354 15.99 -2.86 10.13
N MET A 355 16.80 -2.08 10.82
CA MET A 355 18.22 -2.38 11.01
C MET A 355 18.38 -3.27 12.25
N PRO A 356 18.78 -4.54 12.11
CA PRO A 356 18.89 -5.45 13.23
C PRO A 356 20.04 -5.04 14.14
N SER A 357 19.81 -5.06 15.47
CA SER A 357 20.86 -4.82 16.47
C SER A 357 21.73 -6.07 16.74
N LEU A 358 21.19 -7.26 16.49
CA LEU A 358 21.95 -8.49 16.62
C LEU A 358 23.01 -8.63 15.52
N PRO A 359 24.30 -8.87 15.89
CA PRO A 359 25.36 -9.05 14.92
C PRO A 359 25.12 -10.25 14.00
N GLY A 360 25.44 -10.10 12.72
CA GLY A 360 25.34 -11.16 11.71
C GLY A 360 23.93 -11.41 11.16
N TYR A 361 22.90 -10.73 11.68
CA TYR A 361 21.56 -10.74 11.10
C TYR A 361 21.47 -9.73 9.98
N LYS A 362 20.75 -10.10 8.90
CA LYS A 362 20.39 -9.21 7.79
C LYS A 362 18.88 -9.19 7.64
N VAL A 363 18.31 -8.02 7.44
CA VAL A 363 16.90 -7.81 7.18
C VAL A 363 16.75 -7.23 5.77
N GLU A 364 15.81 -7.77 4.97
CA GLU A 364 15.52 -7.35 3.60
C GLU A 364 14.02 -7.19 3.43
N CYS A 365 13.60 -6.08 2.83
CA CYS A 365 12.19 -5.72 2.65
C CYS A 365 11.64 -6.29 1.34
N VAL A 366 10.55 -7.06 1.40
CA VAL A 366 9.76 -7.46 0.24
C VAL A 366 8.57 -6.51 0.06
N GLY A 367 7.95 -6.09 1.15
CA GLY A 367 6.85 -5.13 1.16
C GLY A 367 6.45 -4.74 2.56
N ASP A 368 5.92 -3.52 2.74
CA ASP A 368 5.68 -2.96 4.08
C ASP A 368 4.20 -2.98 4.51
N ASP A 369 3.26 -3.35 3.62
CA ASP A 369 1.85 -3.09 3.93
C ASP A 369 0.87 -4.20 3.54
N ILE A 370 1.07 -4.91 2.42
CA ILE A 370 0.11 -5.90 1.89
C ILE A 370 0.83 -7.18 1.45
N ALA A 371 0.27 -8.33 1.81
CA ALA A 371 0.73 -9.64 1.39
C ALA A 371 -0.40 -10.44 0.71
N TRP A 372 -0.15 -10.94 -0.49
CA TRP A 372 -0.98 -11.95 -1.13
C TRP A 372 -0.29 -13.31 -1.03
N MET A 373 -0.97 -14.28 -0.39
CA MET A 373 -0.34 -15.54 0.00
C MET A 373 -1.12 -16.73 -0.53
N LYS A 374 -0.42 -17.70 -1.14
CA LYS A 374 -1.01 -18.93 -1.68
C LYS A 374 -0.10 -20.11 -1.45
N PHE A 375 -0.66 -21.25 -1.12
CA PHE A 375 0.10 -22.51 -1.11
C PHE A 375 0.47 -22.93 -2.53
N ASP A 376 1.75 -23.19 -2.73
CA ASP A 376 2.26 -23.75 -3.98
C ASP A 376 1.97 -25.26 -4.08
N ARG A 377 2.36 -25.88 -5.20
CA ARG A 377 2.18 -27.32 -5.43
C ARG A 377 2.95 -28.23 -4.46
N ASN A 378 3.95 -27.67 -3.77
CA ASN A 378 4.73 -28.37 -2.75
C ASN A 378 4.16 -28.17 -1.34
N GLY A 379 3.03 -27.50 -1.22
CA GLY A 379 2.40 -27.19 0.06
C GLY A 379 3.09 -26.08 0.87
N ILE A 380 3.93 -25.26 0.25
CA ILE A 380 4.61 -24.13 0.89
C ILE A 380 3.77 -22.88 0.68
N LEU A 381 3.49 -22.14 1.75
CA LEU A 381 2.81 -20.84 1.65
C LEU A 381 3.78 -19.80 1.07
N ARG A 382 3.48 -19.31 -0.14
CA ARG A 382 4.26 -18.27 -0.81
C ARG A 382 3.52 -16.94 -0.82
N ALA A 383 4.27 -15.85 -0.66
CA ALA A 383 3.73 -14.50 -0.63
C ALA A 383 4.36 -13.62 -1.71
N ILE A 384 3.55 -12.74 -2.30
CA ILE A 384 4.00 -11.59 -3.08
C ILE A 384 3.56 -10.30 -2.43
N ASN A 385 4.33 -9.23 -2.61
CA ASN A 385 3.87 -7.88 -2.38
C ASN A 385 3.13 -7.39 -3.65
N PRO A 386 1.83 -7.07 -3.57
CA PRO A 386 1.11 -6.54 -4.73
C PRO A 386 1.54 -5.13 -5.13
N GLU A 387 2.14 -4.36 -4.25
CA GLU A 387 2.55 -2.96 -4.47
C GLU A 387 3.94 -2.85 -5.09
N ASN A 388 4.18 -1.77 -5.85
CA ASN A 388 5.46 -1.44 -6.48
C ASN A 388 6.18 -0.28 -5.77
N GLY A 389 5.56 0.29 -4.77
CA GLY A 389 6.05 1.43 -4.00
C GLY A 389 5.60 1.39 -2.56
N PHE A 390 6.08 2.36 -1.78
CA PHE A 390 5.67 2.57 -0.40
C PHE A 390 4.80 3.83 -0.30
N PHE A 391 3.68 3.71 0.40
CA PHE A 391 2.79 4.82 0.74
C PHE A 391 2.73 4.98 2.26
N GLY A 392 3.84 5.42 2.84
CA GLY A 392 4.04 5.44 4.29
C GLY A 392 3.50 6.70 4.97
N VAL A 393 3.26 6.60 6.28
CA VAL A 393 2.97 7.74 7.16
C VAL A 393 4.28 8.45 7.48
N ALA A 394 4.34 9.78 7.26
CA ALA A 394 5.54 10.57 7.52
C ALA A 394 5.77 10.84 9.03
N PRO A 395 4.80 11.33 9.83
CA PRO A 395 5.01 11.61 11.24
C PRO A 395 5.54 10.42 12.05
N GLY A 396 6.57 10.67 12.85
CA GLY A 396 7.25 9.64 13.65
C GLY A 396 8.34 8.87 12.92
N THR A 397 8.49 9.03 11.60
CA THR A 397 9.60 8.47 10.82
C THR A 397 10.80 9.41 10.91
N SER A 398 11.97 8.90 11.30
CA SER A 398 13.20 9.69 11.47
C SER A 398 14.43 8.81 11.31
N GLU A 399 15.61 9.43 11.26
CA GLU A 399 16.89 8.70 11.28
C GLU A 399 17.04 7.82 12.53
N ALA A 400 16.47 8.23 13.66
CA ALA A 400 16.53 7.47 14.90
C ALA A 400 15.56 6.28 14.93
N THR A 401 14.39 6.39 14.24
CA THR A 401 13.35 5.36 14.29
C THR A 401 13.37 4.42 13.08
N ASN A 402 13.76 4.93 11.90
CA ASN A 402 13.83 4.17 10.65
C ASN A 402 14.77 4.84 9.63
N PRO A 403 16.10 4.70 9.79
CA PRO A 403 17.08 5.29 8.86
C PRO A 403 16.94 4.77 7.44
N ILE A 404 16.48 3.53 7.24
CA ILE A 404 16.25 2.94 5.94
C ILE A 404 15.11 3.64 5.20
N ALA A 405 13.99 3.92 5.88
CA ALA A 405 12.91 4.71 5.28
C ALA A 405 13.40 6.11 4.91
N MET A 406 14.17 6.77 5.80
CA MET A 406 14.74 8.09 5.51
C MET A 406 15.67 8.07 4.29
N ALA A 407 16.51 7.04 4.14
CA ALA A 407 17.36 6.86 2.96
C ALA A 407 16.53 6.60 1.67
N THR A 408 15.34 6.01 1.82
CA THR A 408 14.48 5.66 0.67
C THR A 408 13.72 6.87 0.11
N ILE A 409 13.25 7.79 0.96
CA ILE A 409 12.18 8.74 0.58
C ILE A 409 12.68 10.06 -0.02
N PHE A 410 13.96 10.38 -0.01
CA PHE A 410 14.48 11.67 -0.49
C PHE A 410 14.89 11.68 -1.96
N LYS A 411 14.30 10.79 -2.77
CA LYS A 411 14.43 10.74 -4.22
C LYS A 411 13.13 10.22 -4.83
N ASN A 412 12.73 10.74 -5.99
CA ASN A 412 11.56 10.30 -6.78
C ASN A 412 10.27 10.17 -5.94
N THR A 413 10.04 11.07 -5.00
CA THR A 413 8.99 10.95 -3.98
C THR A 413 7.99 12.10 -4.06
N VAL A 414 6.71 11.76 -3.90
CA VAL A 414 5.64 12.73 -3.66
C VAL A 414 5.31 12.74 -2.17
N PHE A 415 5.58 13.84 -1.52
CA PHE A 415 5.15 14.11 -0.14
C PHE A 415 3.77 14.78 -0.15
N THR A 416 2.88 14.34 0.70
CA THR A 416 1.53 14.92 0.81
C THR A 416 1.25 15.35 2.24
N ASN A 417 0.89 16.63 2.41
CA ASN A 417 0.52 17.23 3.71
C ASN A 417 1.62 17.23 4.79
N VAL A 418 2.87 17.23 4.40
CA VAL A 418 4.01 17.50 5.30
C VAL A 418 4.27 19.00 5.40
N ALA A 419 5.02 19.45 6.40
CA ALA A 419 5.50 20.82 6.48
C ALA A 419 6.68 21.05 5.50
N GLU A 420 6.80 22.29 5.01
CA GLU A 420 7.89 22.72 4.14
C GLU A 420 8.88 23.56 4.93
N THR A 421 10.17 23.32 4.69
CA THR A 421 11.27 24.09 5.28
C THR A 421 11.71 25.24 4.37
N SER A 422 12.34 26.27 4.94
CA SER A 422 12.80 27.45 4.18
C SER A 422 13.88 27.16 3.12
N ASP A 423 14.58 26.04 3.24
CA ASP A 423 15.59 25.56 2.29
C ASP A 423 15.02 24.65 1.17
N GLY A 424 13.69 24.58 1.06
CA GLY A 424 12.99 23.78 0.05
C GLY A 424 12.95 22.28 0.35
N GLY A 425 13.10 21.91 1.60
CA GLY A 425 12.91 20.54 2.10
C GLY A 425 11.58 20.34 2.79
N VAL A 426 11.45 19.23 3.54
CA VAL A 426 10.26 18.84 4.30
C VAL A 426 10.60 18.60 5.76
N TRP A 427 9.57 18.71 6.60
CA TRP A 427 9.64 18.35 8.00
C TRP A 427 8.28 17.82 8.50
N TRP A 428 8.32 16.97 9.52
CA TRP A 428 7.16 16.45 10.24
C TRP A 428 7.51 16.11 11.69
N GLU A 429 6.51 15.99 12.54
CA GLU A 429 6.65 15.66 13.95
C GLU A 429 7.36 14.31 14.15
N GLY A 430 8.41 14.32 14.97
CA GLY A 430 9.26 13.15 15.24
C GLY A 430 10.46 13.01 14.31
N MET A 431 10.62 13.88 13.30
CA MET A 431 11.80 13.87 12.42
C MET A 431 13.07 14.40 13.11
N GLY A 432 12.92 15.14 14.18
CA GLY A 432 13.95 15.84 14.92
C GLY A 432 13.47 17.22 15.35
N ASP A 433 14.39 18.09 15.78
CA ASP A 433 14.06 19.46 16.16
C ASP A 433 13.44 20.23 15.01
N ALA A 434 12.32 20.91 15.29
CA ALA A 434 11.65 21.70 14.26
C ALA A 434 12.51 22.88 13.82
N PRO A 435 12.80 23.02 12.51
CA PRO A 435 13.49 24.19 11.96
C PRO A 435 12.69 25.47 12.19
N GLU A 436 13.37 26.61 12.07
CA GLU A 436 12.70 27.92 12.03
C GLU A 436 12.00 28.14 10.67
N ASN A 437 10.96 29.00 10.70
CA ASN A 437 10.23 29.43 9.49
C ASN A 437 9.61 28.29 8.67
N LEU A 438 8.97 27.32 9.34
CA LEU A 438 8.19 26.28 8.66
C LEU A 438 6.92 26.87 8.03
N VAL A 439 6.53 26.28 6.91
CA VAL A 439 5.19 26.43 6.33
C VAL A 439 4.43 25.10 6.58
N ASP A 440 3.32 25.18 7.28
CA ASP A 440 2.55 23.99 7.64
C ASP A 440 1.86 23.33 6.42
N TRP A 441 1.26 22.18 6.67
CA TRP A 441 0.55 21.41 5.64
C TRP A 441 -0.63 22.15 5.00
N LYS A 442 -1.14 23.22 5.64
CA LYS A 442 -2.19 24.11 5.09
C LYS A 442 -1.61 25.29 4.30
N GLY A 443 -0.28 25.38 4.18
CA GLY A 443 0.36 26.50 3.52
C GLY A 443 0.51 27.76 4.38
N GLN A 444 0.36 27.66 5.70
CA GLN A 444 0.44 28.78 6.63
C GLN A 444 1.78 28.79 7.38
N LYS A 445 2.30 29.98 7.68
CA LYS A 445 3.50 30.11 8.53
C LYS A 445 3.27 29.39 9.87
N TRP A 446 4.23 28.56 10.27
CA TRP A 446 4.18 27.77 11.50
C TRP A 446 5.44 28.00 12.34
N ASP A 447 5.26 28.00 13.67
CA ASP A 447 6.33 28.04 14.66
C ASP A 447 5.95 27.19 15.87
N LYS A 448 6.96 26.93 16.74
CA LYS A 448 6.82 26.06 17.93
C LYS A 448 5.81 26.54 18.98
N THR A 449 5.28 27.77 18.88
CA THR A 449 4.28 28.30 19.81
C THR A 449 2.85 27.84 19.43
N LYS A 450 2.66 27.38 18.20
CA LYS A 450 1.37 26.88 17.73
C LYS A 450 1.04 25.52 18.36
N LYS A 451 -0.19 25.36 18.81
CA LYS A 451 -0.70 24.09 19.39
C LYS A 451 -1.06 23.03 18.32
N THR A 452 -1.16 23.45 17.06
CA THR A 452 -1.45 22.54 15.93
C THR A 452 -0.16 21.98 15.33
N PRO A 453 -0.14 20.71 14.89
CA PRO A 453 1.04 20.14 14.24
C PRO A 453 1.34 20.86 12.91
N ALA A 454 2.62 20.92 12.54
CA ALA A 454 3.08 21.48 11.28
C ALA A 454 2.76 20.57 10.08
N ALA A 455 2.97 19.26 10.23
CA ALA A 455 2.51 18.26 9.29
C ALA A 455 1.14 17.70 9.70
N HIS A 456 0.31 17.27 8.74
CA HIS A 456 -0.91 16.55 9.08
C HIS A 456 -0.58 15.19 9.73
N PRO A 457 -1.25 14.76 10.80
CA PRO A 457 -0.96 13.47 11.46
C PRO A 457 -1.04 12.24 10.54
N ASN A 458 -1.77 12.34 9.42
CA ASN A 458 -1.85 11.33 8.37
C ASN A 458 -1.13 11.75 7.09
N SER A 459 -0.16 12.66 7.16
CA SER A 459 0.70 13.03 6.01
C SER A 459 1.48 11.82 5.51
N ARG A 460 1.75 11.79 4.21
CA ARG A 460 2.28 10.63 3.50
C ARG A 460 3.49 10.96 2.65
N PHE A 461 4.29 9.94 2.41
CA PHE A 461 5.21 9.87 1.30
C PHE A 461 4.82 8.73 0.36
N CYS A 462 4.93 8.96 -0.96
CA CYS A 462 4.71 8.00 -2.03
C CYS A 462 6.03 7.85 -2.80
N THR A 463 6.69 6.70 -2.69
CA THR A 463 8.06 6.48 -3.15
C THR A 463 8.23 5.10 -3.79
N PRO A 464 9.07 4.93 -4.85
CA PRO A 464 9.35 3.63 -5.45
C PRO A 464 10.02 2.68 -4.47
N ALA A 465 9.59 1.39 -4.44
CA ALA A 465 10.17 0.40 -3.55
C ALA A 465 11.58 -0.02 -3.97
N GLU A 466 11.88 -0.03 -5.26
CA GLU A 466 13.17 -0.44 -5.82
C GLU A 466 14.37 0.38 -5.32
N GLN A 467 14.12 1.63 -4.88
CA GLN A 467 15.19 2.49 -4.34
C GLN A 467 15.45 2.28 -2.84
N CYS A 468 14.73 1.37 -2.19
CA CYS A 468 14.98 1.01 -0.80
C CYS A 468 16.34 0.29 -0.67
N PRO A 469 17.27 0.77 0.19
CA PRO A 469 18.62 0.20 0.30
C PRO A 469 18.66 -1.27 0.71
N ILE A 470 17.59 -1.76 1.32
CA ILE A 470 17.46 -3.15 1.77
C ILE A 470 16.32 -3.88 1.05
N ILE A 471 15.96 -3.45 -0.15
CA ILE A 471 14.98 -4.20 -0.95
C ILE A 471 15.47 -5.63 -1.16
N ASP A 472 14.60 -6.60 -0.99
CA ASP A 472 14.90 -8.01 -1.16
C ASP A 472 15.15 -8.34 -2.64
N GLY A 473 16.17 -9.15 -2.95
CA GLY A 473 16.44 -9.54 -4.32
C GLY A 473 15.29 -10.29 -5.01
N ASP A 474 14.44 -10.96 -4.23
CA ASP A 474 13.29 -11.73 -4.72
C ASP A 474 11.96 -10.97 -4.62
N TRP A 475 11.96 -9.66 -4.33
CA TRP A 475 10.73 -8.87 -4.14
C TRP A 475 9.82 -8.83 -5.38
N GLU A 476 10.38 -8.97 -6.58
CA GLU A 476 9.68 -9.08 -7.87
C GLU A 476 9.54 -10.53 -8.37
N SER A 477 9.87 -11.53 -7.55
CA SER A 477 9.72 -12.94 -7.94
C SER A 477 8.25 -13.25 -8.26
N SER A 478 7.99 -13.77 -9.46
CA SER A 478 6.65 -14.20 -9.87
C SER A 478 6.11 -15.36 -9.02
N GLU A 479 6.99 -16.20 -8.48
CA GLU A 479 6.64 -17.31 -7.60
C GLU A 479 6.39 -16.86 -6.16
N GLY A 480 6.82 -15.65 -5.81
CA GLY A 480 6.79 -15.12 -4.44
C GLY A 480 7.80 -15.79 -3.51
N VAL A 481 7.82 -15.36 -2.25
CA VAL A 481 8.76 -15.81 -1.22
C VAL A 481 8.09 -16.78 -0.23
N PRO A 482 8.80 -17.82 0.28
CA PRO A 482 8.22 -18.83 1.17
C PRO A 482 8.06 -18.31 2.59
N ILE A 483 6.84 -18.25 3.11
CA ILE A 483 6.53 -17.76 4.46
C ILE A 483 6.76 -18.85 5.49
N SER A 484 7.63 -18.60 6.47
CA SER A 484 7.95 -19.49 7.58
C SER A 484 7.16 -19.18 8.87
N ALA A 485 6.82 -17.89 9.08
CA ALA A 485 6.06 -17.44 10.24
C ALA A 485 5.11 -16.29 9.89
N ILE A 486 4.03 -16.18 10.66
CA ILE A 486 3.08 -15.07 10.64
C ILE A 486 3.09 -14.42 12.01
N LEU A 487 3.37 -13.12 12.09
CA LEU A 487 3.25 -12.34 13.31
C LEU A 487 1.96 -11.56 13.31
N LEU A 488 1.27 -11.59 14.43
CA LEU A 488 0.08 -10.80 14.72
C LEU A 488 0.41 -9.88 15.89
N GLY A 489 -0.01 -8.62 15.89
CA GLY A 489 0.28 -7.77 17.02
C GLY A 489 -0.40 -6.42 16.99
N GLY A 490 -0.51 -5.81 18.16
CA GLY A 490 -1.11 -4.51 18.36
C GLY A 490 -0.44 -3.75 19.49
N ARG A 491 -0.84 -2.51 19.68
CA ARG A 491 -0.34 -1.66 20.75
C ARG A 491 -1.10 -1.96 22.04
N ARG A 492 -0.47 -2.74 22.92
CA ARG A 492 -1.02 -3.12 24.24
C ARG A 492 -0.11 -2.62 25.36
N PRO A 493 -0.51 -1.58 26.09
CA PRO A 493 0.35 -0.99 27.12
C PRO A 493 0.54 -1.86 28.37
N SER A 494 -0.36 -2.83 28.62
CA SER A 494 -0.33 -3.68 29.82
C SER A 494 -0.76 -5.10 29.52
N GLY A 495 -0.35 -6.06 30.39
CA GLY A 495 -0.89 -7.40 30.52
C GLY A 495 -0.53 -8.40 29.40
N VAL A 496 -0.17 -7.93 28.21
CA VAL A 496 0.13 -8.79 27.06
C VAL A 496 1.64 -8.98 26.93
N PRO A 497 2.15 -10.25 26.91
CA PRO A 497 3.57 -10.55 26.77
C PRO A 497 4.20 -10.02 25.49
N LEU A 498 5.54 -9.86 25.49
CA LEU A 498 6.33 -9.42 24.33
C LEU A 498 6.11 -10.31 23.11
N VAL A 499 6.13 -11.62 23.30
CA VAL A 499 5.87 -12.61 22.25
C VAL A 499 5.23 -13.86 22.81
N VAL A 500 4.27 -14.42 22.06
CA VAL A 500 3.60 -15.69 22.34
C VAL A 500 3.46 -16.48 21.03
N GLU A 501 3.93 -17.72 20.97
CA GLU A 501 3.68 -18.65 19.85
C GLU A 501 2.34 -19.36 20.06
N ALA A 502 1.53 -19.42 19.03
CA ALA A 502 0.30 -20.20 19.03
C ALA A 502 0.59 -21.71 19.13
N ARG A 503 -0.27 -22.46 19.81
CA ARG A 503 -0.13 -23.92 19.96
C ARG A 503 -0.27 -24.65 18.63
N ASP A 504 -1.20 -24.17 17.80
CA ASP A 504 -1.49 -24.67 16.47
C ASP A 504 -2.10 -23.57 15.59
N TRP A 505 -2.48 -23.91 14.37
CA TRP A 505 -3.09 -22.97 13.43
C TRP A 505 -4.43 -22.41 13.91
N LYS A 506 -5.30 -23.26 14.49
CA LYS A 506 -6.61 -22.85 15.03
C LYS A 506 -6.45 -21.81 16.15
N HIS A 507 -5.54 -22.06 17.07
CA HIS A 507 -5.21 -21.10 18.12
C HIS A 507 -4.61 -19.81 17.54
N GLY A 508 -3.79 -19.89 16.49
CA GLY A 508 -3.27 -18.70 15.78
C GLY A 508 -4.38 -17.89 15.14
N VAL A 509 -5.38 -18.52 14.52
CA VAL A 509 -6.57 -17.85 14.00
C VAL A 509 -7.35 -17.16 15.10
N PHE A 510 -7.53 -17.81 16.26
CA PHE A 510 -8.15 -17.18 17.44
C PHE A 510 -7.38 -15.96 17.93
N MET A 511 -6.05 -16.02 18.00
CA MET A 511 -5.21 -14.87 18.36
C MET A 511 -5.44 -13.68 17.40
N GLY A 512 -5.53 -13.94 16.08
CA GLY A 512 -5.84 -12.93 15.08
C GLY A 512 -7.25 -12.38 15.20
N ALA A 513 -8.25 -13.23 15.39
CA ALA A 513 -9.65 -12.88 15.52
C ALA A 513 -9.92 -12.00 16.76
N SER A 514 -9.23 -12.29 17.86
CA SER A 514 -9.39 -11.58 19.14
C SER A 514 -8.45 -10.39 19.32
N MET A 515 -7.61 -10.08 18.34
CA MET A 515 -6.59 -9.03 18.42
C MET A 515 -7.19 -7.68 18.79
N ARG A 516 -6.52 -6.98 19.71
CA ARG A 516 -6.88 -5.63 20.17
C ARG A 516 -5.69 -4.69 20.13
N SER A 517 -5.94 -3.42 19.86
CA SER A 517 -4.91 -2.37 19.83
C SER A 517 -5.44 -1.04 20.30
N GLU A 518 -4.58 -0.20 20.88
CA GLU A 518 -4.92 1.21 21.07
C GLU A 518 -5.22 1.85 19.71
N ALA A 519 -6.30 2.63 19.64
CA ALA A 519 -6.65 3.43 18.47
C ALA A 519 -5.56 4.48 18.20
N THR A 520 -5.30 4.76 16.92
CA THR A 520 -4.28 5.74 16.49
C THR A 520 -4.93 6.84 15.65
N ALA A 521 -4.22 7.98 15.48
CA ALA A 521 -4.69 9.13 14.70
C ALA A 521 -4.97 8.84 13.20
N ALA A 522 -4.57 7.66 12.70
CA ALA A 522 -4.87 7.25 11.33
C ALA A 522 -6.30 6.69 11.15
N ALA A 523 -7.01 6.41 12.26
CA ALA A 523 -8.42 5.98 12.27
C ALA A 523 -9.34 7.18 12.57
N GLU A 524 -10.61 7.08 12.17
CA GLU A 524 -11.65 8.12 12.43
C GLU A 524 -11.91 8.35 13.94
N HIS A 525 -11.27 7.58 14.84
CA HIS A 525 -11.48 7.64 16.28
C HIS A 525 -10.30 8.30 17.00
N ALA A 526 -10.55 9.41 17.67
CA ALA A 526 -9.59 10.08 18.54
C ALA A 526 -9.69 9.53 19.97
N GLY A 527 -8.57 9.05 20.53
CA GLY A 527 -8.44 8.64 21.94
C GLY A 527 -7.61 7.40 22.18
N LYS A 528 -7.13 7.22 23.42
CA LYS A 528 -6.37 6.03 23.87
C LYS A 528 -7.28 4.84 24.21
N VAL A 529 -8.27 4.54 23.39
CA VAL A 529 -9.19 3.43 23.62
C VAL A 529 -8.63 2.18 22.96
N VAL A 530 -8.57 1.06 23.69
CA VAL A 530 -8.20 -0.25 23.15
C VAL A 530 -9.41 -0.86 22.44
N MET A 531 -9.30 -1.02 21.12
CA MET A 531 -10.36 -1.52 20.25
C MET A 531 -9.99 -2.87 19.66
N HIS A 532 -11.00 -3.69 19.31
CA HIS A 532 -10.77 -4.87 18.48
C HIS A 532 -10.41 -4.46 17.05
N ASP A 533 -9.32 -5.01 16.54
CA ASP A 533 -8.87 -4.87 15.16
C ASP A 533 -8.35 -6.23 14.66
N PRO A 534 -9.28 -7.15 14.36
CA PRO A 534 -8.94 -8.53 14.00
C PRO A 534 -8.04 -8.56 12.78
N PHE A 535 -6.92 -9.28 12.89
CA PHE A 535 -5.88 -9.40 11.86
C PHE A 535 -5.34 -8.05 11.32
N ALA A 536 -5.58 -6.93 12.01
CA ALA A 536 -5.38 -5.57 11.49
C ALA A 536 -6.16 -5.30 10.19
N MET A 537 -7.25 -6.00 9.96
CA MET A 537 -8.05 -6.01 8.74
C MET A 537 -9.40 -5.31 8.87
N ARG A 538 -9.77 -4.79 10.05
CA ARG A 538 -11.11 -4.23 10.32
C ARG A 538 -11.63 -3.28 9.21
N PRO A 539 -10.87 -2.32 8.67
CA PRO A 539 -11.37 -1.45 7.60
C PRO A 539 -11.33 -2.09 6.19
N PHE A 540 -10.85 -3.33 6.07
CA PHE A 540 -10.48 -3.92 4.80
C PHE A 540 -11.17 -5.23 4.47
N PHE A 541 -12.09 -5.70 5.32
CA PHE A 541 -12.91 -6.87 4.99
C PHE A 541 -13.77 -6.58 3.76
N GLY A 542 -13.69 -7.46 2.77
CA GLY A 542 -14.51 -7.41 1.56
C GLY A 542 -15.72 -8.33 1.60
N TYR A 543 -15.87 -9.10 2.69
CA TYR A 543 -16.96 -10.05 2.92
C TYR A 543 -17.09 -10.34 4.43
N ASN A 544 -18.12 -11.08 4.82
CA ASN A 544 -18.46 -11.41 6.21
C ASN A 544 -17.25 -11.93 6.99
N PHE A 545 -17.04 -11.40 8.18
CA PHE A 545 -15.90 -11.74 9.04
C PHE A 545 -15.95 -13.17 9.56
N GLY A 546 -17.13 -13.73 9.84
CA GLY A 546 -17.26 -15.16 10.19
C GLY A 546 -16.74 -16.05 9.07
N ASP A 547 -17.12 -15.76 7.84
CA ASP A 547 -16.63 -16.44 6.65
C ASP A 547 -15.12 -16.24 6.43
N TYR A 548 -14.58 -15.07 6.79
CA TYR A 548 -13.14 -14.82 6.75
C TYR A 548 -12.40 -15.73 7.73
N LEU A 549 -12.90 -15.90 8.95
CA LEU A 549 -12.35 -16.82 9.92
C LEU A 549 -12.45 -18.28 9.43
N GLN A 550 -13.59 -18.67 8.86
CA GLN A 550 -13.76 -20.01 8.29
C GLN A 550 -12.79 -20.26 7.14
N HIS A 551 -12.51 -19.24 6.31
CA HIS A 551 -11.51 -19.33 5.25
C HIS A 551 -10.11 -19.58 5.81
N TRP A 552 -9.69 -18.85 6.86
CA TRP A 552 -8.41 -19.09 7.54
C TRP A 552 -8.35 -20.49 8.17
N LEU A 553 -9.43 -20.93 8.84
CA LEU A 553 -9.52 -22.27 9.43
C LEU A 553 -9.45 -23.41 8.40
N SER A 554 -9.86 -23.14 7.15
CA SER A 554 -9.80 -24.11 6.06
C SER A 554 -8.43 -24.28 5.42
N MET A 555 -7.43 -23.43 5.78
CA MET A 555 -6.10 -23.47 5.16
C MET A 555 -5.31 -24.75 5.46
N PRO A 556 -5.32 -25.35 6.67
CA PRO A 556 -4.60 -26.59 6.91
C PRO A 556 -5.11 -27.74 6.03
N GLN A 557 -4.18 -28.43 5.38
CA GLN A 557 -4.42 -29.64 4.60
C GLN A 557 -3.22 -30.59 4.80
N PRO A 558 -3.39 -31.93 4.68
CA PRO A 558 -2.30 -32.89 4.91
C PRO A 558 -1.04 -32.64 4.08
N SER A 559 -1.19 -32.05 2.88
CA SER A 559 -0.08 -31.75 1.96
C SER A 559 0.55 -30.37 2.19
N ARG A 560 0.08 -29.58 3.15
CA ARG A 560 0.53 -28.21 3.40
C ARG A 560 1.44 -28.11 4.61
N GLN A 561 2.53 -27.37 4.46
CA GLN A 561 3.41 -26.99 5.56
C GLN A 561 2.91 -25.65 6.11
N MET A 562 2.22 -25.70 7.24
CA MET A 562 1.66 -24.52 7.85
C MET A 562 2.75 -23.68 8.52
N PRO A 563 2.84 -22.36 8.24
CA PRO A 563 3.72 -21.48 8.98
C PRO A 563 3.26 -21.39 10.45
N LYS A 564 4.22 -21.14 11.35
CA LYS A 564 3.88 -20.87 12.76
C LYS A 564 3.28 -19.47 12.90
N ILE A 565 2.37 -19.31 13.86
CA ILE A 565 1.74 -18.02 14.16
C ILE A 565 2.20 -17.55 15.53
N PHE A 566 2.53 -16.27 15.63
CA PHE A 566 2.98 -15.62 16.86
C PHE A 566 2.19 -14.33 17.08
N HIS A 567 1.88 -14.05 18.35
CA HIS A 567 1.45 -12.71 18.76
C HIS A 567 2.64 -11.95 19.34
N VAL A 568 2.80 -10.67 18.96
CA VAL A 568 3.88 -9.79 19.46
C VAL A 568 3.31 -8.48 19.98
N ASN A 569 3.94 -7.93 21.04
CA ASN A 569 3.56 -6.65 21.63
C ASN A 569 4.81 -5.83 22.01
N TRP A 570 5.20 -4.91 21.17
CA TRP A 570 6.34 -4.01 21.37
C TRP A 570 6.08 -2.88 22.39
N PHE A 571 4.85 -2.72 22.89
CA PHE A 571 4.35 -1.48 23.50
C PHE A 571 4.01 -1.62 24.98
N ARG A 572 4.38 -2.73 25.63
CA ARG A 572 4.14 -2.92 27.05
C ARG A 572 4.94 -1.92 27.86
N LYS A 573 4.30 -1.32 28.90
CA LYS A 573 4.86 -0.28 29.75
C LYS A 573 4.91 -0.74 31.20
N ASP A 574 5.84 -0.17 31.93
CA ASP A 574 5.91 -0.25 33.39
C ASP A 574 4.89 0.70 34.07
N GLN A 575 4.85 0.69 35.38
CA GLN A 575 3.96 1.55 36.19
C GLN A 575 4.25 3.06 36.04
N GLN A 576 5.45 3.43 35.59
CA GLN A 576 5.84 4.81 35.29
C GLN A 576 5.52 5.23 33.87
N GLY A 577 4.93 4.34 33.07
CA GLY A 577 4.55 4.59 31.67
C GLY A 577 5.71 4.47 30.67
N LYS A 578 6.88 3.98 31.09
CA LYS A 578 8.05 3.74 30.24
C LYS A 578 7.89 2.37 29.54
N PHE A 579 8.32 2.27 28.28
CA PHE A 579 8.32 1.00 27.57
C PHE A 579 9.29 0.00 28.21
N LEU A 580 8.80 -1.22 28.45
CA LEU A 580 9.61 -2.34 28.96
C LEU A 580 10.56 -2.91 27.92
N TRP A 581 10.21 -2.79 26.64
CA TRP A 581 11.02 -3.26 25.52
C TRP A 581 11.52 -2.08 24.69
N PRO A 582 12.80 -2.04 24.29
CA PRO A 582 13.34 -0.91 23.53
C PRO A 582 12.73 -0.76 22.13
N GLY A 583 12.31 -1.87 21.50
CA GLY A 583 11.76 -1.85 20.15
C GLY A 583 12.80 -1.66 19.05
N PHE A 584 12.36 -1.26 17.85
CA PHE A 584 13.20 -0.98 16.69
C PHE A 584 14.16 -2.13 16.37
N GLY A 585 15.47 -1.86 16.23
CA GLY A 585 16.48 -2.87 15.92
C GLY A 585 16.54 -4.04 16.92
N GLU A 586 16.15 -3.79 18.19
CA GLU A 586 16.13 -4.82 19.24
C GLU A 586 15.01 -5.86 19.02
N ASN A 587 14.03 -5.58 18.16
CA ASN A 587 13.05 -6.57 17.74
C ASN A 587 13.70 -7.76 17.01
N SER A 588 14.91 -7.60 16.45
CA SER A 588 15.69 -8.70 15.88
C SER A 588 15.94 -9.86 16.88
N ARG A 589 15.99 -9.57 18.18
CA ARG A 589 16.12 -10.58 19.24
C ARG A 589 14.89 -11.48 19.38
N VAL A 590 13.71 -10.89 19.20
CA VAL A 590 12.45 -11.64 19.16
C VAL A 590 12.37 -12.43 17.87
N LEU A 591 12.79 -11.83 16.73
CA LEU A 591 12.82 -12.53 15.46
C LEU A 591 13.81 -13.71 15.46
N ASP A 592 14.96 -13.60 16.10
CA ASP A 592 15.86 -14.73 16.32
C ASP A 592 15.13 -15.90 17.01
N TRP A 593 14.42 -15.61 18.11
CA TRP A 593 13.63 -16.65 18.79
C TRP A 593 12.56 -17.24 17.89
N VAL A 594 11.82 -16.42 17.14
CA VAL A 594 10.81 -16.86 16.16
C VAL A 594 11.41 -17.81 15.14
N LEU A 595 12.58 -17.48 14.57
CA LEU A 595 13.26 -18.33 13.59
C LEU A 595 13.69 -19.67 14.20
N ARG A 596 14.24 -19.68 15.41
CA ARG A 596 14.59 -20.92 16.12
C ARG A 596 13.35 -21.77 16.43
N ARG A 597 12.21 -21.14 16.73
CA ARG A 597 10.94 -21.85 16.88
C ARG A 597 10.45 -22.43 15.56
N CYS A 598 10.66 -21.77 14.44
CA CYS A 598 10.38 -22.33 13.11
C CYS A 598 11.24 -23.59 12.84
N ASP A 599 12.45 -23.66 13.41
CA ASP A 599 13.31 -24.84 13.38
C ASP A 599 12.95 -25.90 14.45
N ASN A 600 11.84 -25.72 15.19
CA ASN A 600 11.37 -26.58 16.28
C ASN A 600 12.36 -26.71 17.45
N GLU A 601 13.22 -25.70 17.68
CA GLU A 601 14.11 -25.68 18.82
C GLU A 601 13.31 -25.63 20.13
N ALA A 602 13.71 -26.43 21.13
CA ALA A 602 13.04 -26.50 22.43
C ALA A 602 13.44 -25.35 23.36
N CYS A 603 13.25 -24.10 22.91
CA CYS A 603 13.60 -22.87 23.60
C CYS A 603 12.37 -22.11 24.14
N HIS A 604 11.34 -22.83 24.56
CA HIS A 604 10.06 -22.28 25.00
C HIS A 604 9.57 -22.94 26.29
N VAL A 605 8.62 -22.27 26.96
CA VAL A 605 7.78 -22.83 28.02
C VAL A 605 6.31 -22.62 27.67
N GLU A 606 5.47 -23.53 28.11
CA GLU A 606 4.03 -23.42 27.94
C GLU A 606 3.42 -22.50 28.98
N THR A 607 2.47 -21.70 28.57
CA THR A 607 1.69 -20.79 29.41
C THR A 607 0.21 -20.89 29.10
N PRO A 608 -0.68 -20.30 29.89
CA PRO A 608 -2.11 -20.20 29.56
C PRO A 608 -2.40 -19.62 28.19
N LEU A 609 -1.53 -18.77 27.65
CA LEU A 609 -1.70 -18.05 26.36
C LEU A 609 -1.07 -18.77 25.17
N GLY A 610 -0.24 -19.77 25.36
CA GLY A 610 0.58 -20.43 24.35
C GLY A 610 2.04 -20.54 24.80
N PHE A 611 2.97 -20.66 23.85
CA PHE A 611 4.39 -20.82 24.18
C PHE A 611 5.11 -19.46 24.22
N VAL A 612 5.89 -19.23 25.29
CA VAL A 612 6.74 -18.06 25.43
C VAL A 612 8.21 -18.48 25.53
N PRO A 613 9.18 -17.58 25.28
CA PRO A 613 10.59 -17.88 25.50
C PRO A 613 10.85 -18.37 26.92
N LYS A 614 11.60 -19.48 27.06
CA LYS A 614 12.12 -19.88 28.37
C LYS A 614 13.22 -18.90 28.83
N ASP A 615 13.53 -18.90 30.13
CA ASP A 615 14.57 -18.05 30.66
C ASP A 615 15.90 -18.25 29.90
N GLY A 616 16.52 -17.11 29.50
CA GLY A 616 17.72 -17.08 28.69
C GLY A 616 17.56 -17.41 27.20
N ALA A 617 16.32 -17.68 26.72
CA ALA A 617 16.09 -17.99 25.31
C ALA A 617 16.12 -16.74 24.42
N LEU A 618 15.81 -15.56 24.94
CA LEU A 618 16.05 -14.30 24.23
C LEU A 618 17.46 -13.79 24.54
N ASN A 619 18.21 -13.48 23.49
CA ASN A 619 19.52 -12.84 23.68
C ASN A 619 19.30 -11.40 24.13
N THR A 620 19.72 -11.08 25.35
CA THR A 620 19.65 -9.74 25.97
C THR A 620 21.00 -9.07 26.11
N ASP A 621 22.09 -9.67 25.56
CA ASP A 621 23.44 -9.13 25.64
C ASP A 621 23.51 -7.73 25.04
N GLY A 622 24.10 -6.80 25.75
CA GLY A 622 24.22 -5.40 25.33
C GLY A 622 22.97 -4.55 25.53
N LEU A 623 21.84 -5.12 25.98
CA LEU A 623 20.68 -4.33 26.35
C LEU A 623 20.85 -3.64 27.70
N PRO A 624 20.27 -2.45 27.92
CA PRO A 624 19.98 -1.96 29.26
C PRO A 624 19.19 -3.02 30.03
N PRO A 625 19.25 -3.02 31.39
CA PRO A 625 18.47 -3.97 32.19
C PRO A 625 16.98 -3.97 31.79
N VAL A 626 16.50 -5.11 31.31
CA VAL A 626 15.07 -5.34 30.93
C VAL A 626 14.44 -6.18 32.04
N ASN A 627 13.29 -5.74 32.53
CA ASN A 627 12.49 -6.54 33.47
C ASN A 627 11.75 -7.66 32.75
N MET A 628 12.45 -8.77 32.45
CA MET A 628 11.93 -9.92 31.74
C MET A 628 10.72 -10.54 32.46
N LYS A 629 10.74 -10.58 33.81
CA LYS A 629 9.62 -11.10 34.59
C LYS A 629 8.33 -10.31 34.36
N GLU A 630 8.42 -8.99 34.34
CA GLU A 630 7.29 -8.12 34.08
C GLU A 630 6.87 -8.21 32.59
N LEU A 631 7.84 -8.21 31.67
CA LEU A 631 7.63 -8.25 30.23
C LEU A 631 6.85 -9.51 29.77
N PHE A 632 7.05 -10.63 30.45
CA PHE A 632 6.36 -11.90 30.17
C PHE A 632 5.31 -12.29 31.22
N SER A 633 5.01 -11.42 32.20
CA SER A 633 3.96 -11.71 33.18
C SER A 633 2.57 -11.80 32.52
N ILE A 634 1.77 -12.73 33.03
CA ILE A 634 0.39 -13.00 32.60
C ILE A 634 -0.52 -12.75 33.80
N PRO A 635 -0.93 -11.49 34.09
CA PRO A 635 -1.76 -11.19 35.26
C PRO A 635 -3.16 -11.83 35.10
N LYS A 636 -3.56 -12.67 36.04
CA LYS A 636 -4.81 -13.44 35.99
C LYS A 636 -6.04 -12.54 35.80
N ASP A 637 -6.18 -11.52 36.64
CA ASP A 637 -7.34 -10.62 36.61
C ASP A 637 -7.45 -9.86 35.29
N PHE A 638 -6.31 -9.42 34.74
CA PHE A 638 -6.27 -8.78 33.44
C PHE A 638 -6.79 -9.72 32.33
N TRP A 639 -6.34 -10.97 32.31
CA TRP A 639 -6.71 -11.91 31.25
C TRP A 639 -8.13 -12.45 31.41
N LEU A 640 -8.69 -12.49 32.61
CA LEU A 640 -10.13 -12.76 32.80
C LEU A 640 -10.96 -11.63 32.19
N GLN A 641 -10.58 -10.37 32.43
CA GLN A 641 -11.26 -9.21 31.80
C GLN A 641 -11.09 -9.19 30.27
N GLU A 642 -9.91 -9.56 29.76
CA GLU A 642 -9.68 -9.71 28.31
C GLU A 642 -10.58 -10.78 27.71
N ALA A 643 -10.69 -11.93 28.36
CA ALA A 643 -11.55 -13.03 27.90
C ALA A 643 -13.05 -12.64 27.88
N GLU A 644 -13.49 -11.85 28.87
CA GLU A 644 -14.84 -11.29 28.89
C GLU A 644 -15.05 -10.27 27.76
N ALA A 645 -14.06 -9.40 27.49
CA ALA A 645 -14.12 -8.42 26.40
C ALA A 645 -14.14 -9.12 25.01
N ILE A 646 -13.38 -10.21 24.84
CA ILE A 646 -13.40 -11.03 23.62
C ILE A 646 -14.77 -11.72 23.46
N GLU A 647 -15.31 -12.31 24.53
CA GLU A 647 -16.62 -12.93 24.51
C GLU A 647 -17.72 -11.95 24.11
N LYS A 648 -17.69 -10.76 24.72
CA LYS A 648 -18.63 -9.68 24.40
C LYS A 648 -18.53 -9.28 22.93
N TYR A 649 -17.32 -9.06 22.44
CA TYR A 649 -17.06 -8.73 21.03
C TYR A 649 -17.57 -9.81 20.08
N PHE A 650 -17.28 -11.07 20.35
CA PHE A 650 -17.75 -12.18 19.53
C PHE A 650 -19.29 -12.28 19.50
N LYS A 651 -19.94 -12.05 20.64
CA LYS A 651 -21.42 -12.07 20.74
C LYS A 651 -22.08 -10.87 20.06
N GLU A 652 -21.48 -9.69 20.20
CA GLU A 652 -22.13 -8.43 19.78
C GLU A 652 -21.81 -8.07 18.33
N GLU A 653 -20.59 -8.34 17.85
CA GLU A 653 -20.13 -7.92 16.51
C GLU A 653 -20.15 -9.04 15.47
N VAL A 654 -19.98 -10.31 15.87
CA VAL A 654 -19.92 -11.46 14.95
C VAL A 654 -21.16 -12.34 15.06
N GLY A 655 -21.64 -12.57 16.27
CA GLY A 655 -22.91 -13.27 16.53
C GLY A 655 -22.91 -14.72 16.04
N GLU A 656 -23.95 -15.08 15.27
CA GLU A 656 -24.19 -16.45 14.79
C GLU A 656 -23.20 -16.88 13.70
N ASP A 657 -22.52 -15.92 13.03
CA ASP A 657 -21.56 -16.21 11.98
C ASP A 657 -20.18 -16.63 12.53
N LEU A 658 -19.98 -16.55 13.86
CA LEU A 658 -18.69 -16.93 14.48
C LEU A 658 -18.48 -18.44 14.40
N PRO A 659 -17.38 -18.94 13.81
CA PRO A 659 -17.06 -20.37 13.81
C PRO A 659 -16.98 -20.94 15.22
N LYS A 660 -17.48 -22.17 15.40
CA LYS A 660 -17.46 -22.85 16.71
C LYS A 660 -16.06 -23.01 17.29
N GLU A 661 -15.06 -23.15 16.44
CA GLU A 661 -13.65 -23.25 16.82
C GLU A 661 -13.19 -22.03 17.62
N MET A 662 -13.73 -20.86 17.36
CA MET A 662 -13.39 -19.63 18.10
C MET A 662 -13.99 -19.64 19.51
N TRP A 663 -15.18 -20.21 19.68
CA TRP A 663 -15.78 -20.43 21.00
C TRP A 663 -15.00 -21.48 21.81
N GLU A 664 -14.56 -22.57 21.15
CA GLU A 664 -13.71 -23.59 21.78
C GLU A 664 -12.39 -23.01 22.29
N GLU A 665 -11.70 -22.18 21.47
CA GLU A 665 -10.45 -21.53 21.87
C GLU A 665 -10.67 -20.52 23.02
N LEU A 666 -11.76 -19.76 23.00
CA LEU A 666 -12.09 -18.85 24.10
C LEU A 666 -12.36 -19.61 25.41
N ALA A 667 -13.08 -20.73 25.35
CA ALA A 667 -13.31 -21.59 26.51
C ALA A 667 -11.98 -22.16 27.05
N THR A 668 -11.09 -22.60 26.16
CA THR A 668 -9.74 -23.07 26.49
C THR A 668 -8.93 -21.97 27.17
N LEU A 669 -8.93 -20.76 26.64
CA LEU A 669 -8.26 -19.62 27.27
C LEU A 669 -8.77 -19.36 28.69
N LYS A 670 -10.10 -19.31 28.88
CA LYS A 670 -10.70 -19.08 30.21
C LYS A 670 -10.29 -20.16 31.20
N ASN A 671 -10.37 -21.44 30.79
CA ASN A 671 -9.97 -22.57 31.65
C ASN A 671 -8.48 -22.50 32.02
N ASN A 672 -7.59 -22.23 31.06
CA ASN A 672 -6.15 -22.15 31.31
C ASN A 672 -5.80 -20.99 32.28
N ILE A 673 -6.46 -19.85 32.12
CA ILE A 673 -6.28 -18.69 33.03
C ILE A 673 -6.83 -18.98 34.45
N GLN A 674 -7.95 -19.71 34.58
CA GLN A 674 -8.51 -20.06 35.87
C GLN A 674 -7.60 -21.01 36.64
N GLN A 675 -6.92 -21.94 35.94
CA GLN A 675 -6.04 -22.96 36.53
C GLN A 675 -4.61 -22.42 36.81
N SER A 676 -4.18 -21.30 36.26
CA SER A 676 -2.88 -20.66 36.51
C SER A 676 -2.88 -19.75 37.80
#